data_b717ee05da787db26cb08cc8d3adf76f
#
_entry.id   b717ee05da787db26cb08cc8d3adf76f
#
_cell.length_a   1.000
_cell.length_b   1.000
_cell.length_c   1.000
_cell.angle_alpha   90.00
_cell.angle_beta   90.00
_cell.angle_gamma   90.00
#
_symmetry.space_group_name_H-M   'P 1'
#
loop_
_entity.id
_entity.type
_entity.pdbx_description
1 polymer ?
#
loop_
_entity_poly.entity_id
_entity_poly.type
_entity_poly.pdbx_seq_one_letter_code
_entity_poly.pdbx_strand_id
1 'polypeptide(L)'
;MKKNRKYSLILVAAVFALSMGVFFLLYCFDNKYTAKGDRAIQGILYIQEDSVHYLTGEWEYYPNLLLTPRELEEHKEEYYSRYISIGEYGGMDLGDEDKSPFGSGTYRLTLVLPEKEKRYAIGLVEVFSSYNLYVNGNLIGQVGNPDPENYKEQIQNRVFTFEGKGTVEMMISVTDWHSVSSGIQFVPVFGSPLQVNLIRGLSIVGDAVYLALTFFVFLFAVYMFVRTKKTELCFFALLCVCVIGYSFYPVLHAFVPVKVQPSYGLETLFYYLMFACVVAVQQKILCDEGRFPEILAVILAAAGVLIFAAELFCSGIQSAGGLYLISGITEIMKWFSAAYLMFRSVKDIQQKYNSVLLVGITAYASSLAADRIWKAYEPIVGGWFTEFGSAVLIFCVGLTLWIELANAYRFQLTYGEYSRQMEQKLLMQKQHYEELTQKMDEISKMRHDMRHHLRTVMAYAQQEKYEELMKYLQEYASVMTKEEKTVCYCRNMAVDAVIHFYAGELKQRGILFEHDMMLPKNISISDTDLCKIYGNLLENAVDAVAEQSREKNPYVKILTKIKNKKLLIEISNTYTNKIQRKEDRFYSTKHEGFGIGTASVSEVVQKAGGYVTFCTEDGVFKVNIFLPVKTAAEV
;
A
#
# COMPACT_ATOMS: atom_id res chain seq x y z
N MET A 1 2.49 21.54 -15.67
CA MET A 1 2.49 20.38 -16.57
C MET A 1 3.85 20.05 -17.21
N LYS A 2 4.55 20.95 -17.90
CA LYS A 2 5.87 20.65 -18.54
C LYS A 2 6.97 20.15 -17.59
N LYS A 3 7.02 20.65 -16.35
CA LYS A 3 8.03 20.26 -15.34
C LYS A 3 7.85 18.80 -14.88
N ASN A 4 6.62 18.35 -14.65
CA ASN A 4 6.34 16.97 -14.25
C ASN A 4 6.67 15.95 -15.33
N ARG A 5 6.45 16.29 -16.62
CA ARG A 5 6.78 15.42 -17.76
C ARG A 5 8.28 15.11 -17.84
N LYS A 6 9.16 16.12 -17.62
CA LYS A 6 10.61 15.90 -17.58
C LYS A 6 11.02 14.93 -16.47
N TYR A 7 10.47 15.10 -15.27
CA TYR A 7 10.80 14.22 -14.13
C TYR A 7 10.35 12.78 -14.39
N SER A 8 9.19 12.56 -14.98
CA SER A 8 8.70 11.21 -15.24
C SER A 8 9.47 10.52 -16.38
N LEU A 9 9.87 11.25 -17.41
CA LEU A 9 10.77 10.71 -18.45
C LEU A 9 12.13 10.32 -17.87
N ILE A 10 12.69 11.17 -17.00
CA ILE A 10 13.94 10.87 -16.29
C ILE A 10 13.76 9.64 -15.40
N LEU A 11 12.62 9.53 -14.69
CA LEU A 11 12.32 8.37 -13.84
C LEU A 11 12.25 7.08 -14.67
N VAL A 12 11.50 7.07 -15.78
CA VAL A 12 11.40 5.88 -16.66
C VAL A 12 12.77 5.50 -17.19
N ALA A 13 13.56 6.48 -17.69
CA ALA A 13 14.91 6.23 -18.18
C ALA A 13 15.85 5.71 -17.08
N ALA A 14 15.77 6.28 -15.88
CA ALA A 14 16.58 5.86 -14.75
C ALA A 14 16.21 4.44 -14.27
N VAL A 15 14.91 4.13 -14.16
CA VAL A 15 14.44 2.80 -13.78
C VAL A 15 14.83 1.78 -14.85
N PHE A 16 14.68 2.11 -16.14
CA PHE A 16 15.10 1.23 -17.22
C PHE A 16 16.60 0.94 -17.15
N ALA A 17 17.43 1.99 -17.05
CA ALA A 17 18.88 1.84 -16.95
C ALA A 17 19.31 1.04 -15.70
N LEU A 18 18.68 1.33 -14.55
CA LEU A 18 18.96 0.60 -13.31
C LEU A 18 18.55 -0.87 -13.40
N SER A 19 17.37 -1.16 -13.93
CA SER A 19 16.88 -2.54 -14.12
C SER A 19 17.78 -3.29 -15.09
N MET A 20 18.14 -2.70 -16.22
CA MET A 20 19.08 -3.31 -17.18
C MET A 20 20.47 -3.54 -16.55
N GLY A 21 20.93 -2.62 -15.70
CA GLY A 21 22.16 -2.80 -14.93
C GLY A 21 22.10 -3.99 -13.98
N VAL A 22 20.99 -4.14 -13.24
CA VAL A 22 20.76 -5.30 -12.35
C VAL A 22 20.73 -6.60 -13.15
N PHE A 23 19.99 -6.65 -14.25
CA PHE A 23 19.90 -7.83 -15.11
C PHE A 23 21.25 -8.17 -15.76
N PHE A 24 22.04 -7.16 -16.13
CA PHE A 24 23.40 -7.39 -16.58
C PHE A 24 24.30 -8.00 -15.50
N LEU A 25 24.17 -7.55 -14.24
CA LEU A 25 24.90 -8.16 -13.12
C LEU A 25 24.46 -9.61 -12.89
N LEU A 26 23.16 -9.90 -12.95
CA LEU A 26 22.67 -11.28 -12.89
C LEU A 26 23.25 -12.11 -14.03
N TYR A 27 23.24 -11.61 -15.26
CA TYR A 27 23.85 -12.27 -16.41
C TYR A 27 25.35 -12.57 -16.20
N CYS A 28 26.09 -11.68 -15.55
CA CYS A 28 27.52 -11.86 -15.32
C CYS A 28 27.84 -12.80 -14.15
N PHE A 29 27.04 -12.81 -13.09
CA PHE A 29 27.37 -13.47 -11.82
C PHE A 29 26.46 -14.63 -11.44
N ASP A 30 25.23 -14.70 -11.93
CA ASP A 30 24.28 -15.78 -11.65
C ASP A 30 23.85 -16.48 -12.95
N ASN A 31 24.81 -16.83 -13.79
CA ASN A 31 24.54 -17.46 -15.08
C ASN A 31 25.49 -18.62 -15.32
N LYS A 32 24.94 -19.79 -15.62
CA LYS A 32 25.70 -21.01 -15.87
C LYS A 32 26.67 -20.89 -17.05
N TYR A 33 26.33 -20.10 -18.08
CA TYR A 33 27.16 -19.89 -19.26
C TYR A 33 28.35 -18.94 -19.03
N THR A 34 28.26 -18.05 -18.03
CA THR A 34 29.35 -17.10 -17.69
C THR A 34 30.13 -17.52 -16.45
N ALA A 35 29.68 -18.57 -15.77
CA ALA A 35 30.34 -19.11 -14.59
C ALA A 35 31.81 -19.53 -14.92
N LYS A 36 32.68 -19.25 -13.96
CA LYS A 36 34.08 -19.67 -14.06
C LYS A 36 34.18 -21.17 -13.91
N GLY A 37 34.95 -21.81 -14.76
CA GLY A 37 35.23 -23.25 -14.71
C GLY A 37 35.77 -23.75 -16.04
N ASP A 38 36.37 -24.94 -16.02
CA ASP A 38 36.84 -25.58 -17.22
C ASP A 38 35.66 -26.02 -18.08
N ARG A 39 35.83 -25.92 -19.40
CA ARG A 39 34.81 -26.33 -20.39
C ARG A 39 35.34 -27.56 -21.13
N ALA A 40 34.43 -28.43 -21.51
CA ALA A 40 34.77 -29.54 -22.37
C ALA A 40 35.26 -29.05 -23.74
N ILE A 41 36.29 -29.68 -24.24
CA ILE A 41 36.84 -29.48 -25.59
C ILE A 41 36.87 -30.87 -26.25
N GLN A 42 36.27 -30.97 -27.43
CA GLN A 42 36.16 -32.23 -28.18
C GLN A 42 35.64 -33.41 -27.32
N GLY A 43 34.59 -33.14 -26.55
CA GLY A 43 33.95 -34.16 -25.71
C GLY A 43 34.74 -34.58 -24.47
N ILE A 44 35.81 -33.87 -24.07
CA ILE A 44 36.62 -34.17 -22.90
C ILE A 44 36.66 -33.00 -21.94
N LEU A 45 36.34 -33.24 -20.67
CA LEU A 45 36.43 -32.28 -19.58
C LEU A 45 37.39 -32.75 -18.50
N TYR A 46 38.39 -31.93 -18.19
CA TYR A 46 39.33 -32.17 -17.10
C TYR A 46 38.84 -31.51 -15.82
N ILE A 47 38.68 -32.30 -14.75
CA ILE A 47 38.18 -31.81 -13.46
C ILE A 47 39.32 -31.91 -12.44
N GLN A 48 39.89 -30.76 -12.08
CA GLN A 48 41.02 -30.67 -11.15
C GLN A 48 40.61 -30.26 -9.74
N GLU A 49 39.51 -29.52 -9.60
CA GLU A 49 39.05 -28.96 -8.35
C GLU A 49 37.73 -29.60 -7.87
N ASP A 50 37.53 -29.63 -6.56
CA ASP A 50 36.26 -30.04 -5.92
C ASP A 50 35.21 -28.89 -6.01
N SER A 51 35.07 -28.28 -7.17
CA SER A 51 34.11 -27.19 -7.47
C SER A 51 32.92 -27.71 -8.28
N VAL A 52 31.89 -26.88 -8.35
CA VAL A 52 30.75 -27.15 -9.24
C VAL A 52 31.14 -26.81 -10.67
N HIS A 53 30.83 -27.69 -11.59
CA HIS A 53 31.05 -27.51 -13.02
C HIS A 53 29.72 -27.46 -13.76
N TYR A 54 29.58 -26.46 -14.63
CA TYR A 54 28.46 -26.34 -15.52
C TYR A 54 28.85 -26.88 -16.88
N LEU A 55 28.22 -27.96 -17.31
CA LEU A 55 28.67 -28.75 -18.46
C LEU A 55 28.20 -28.09 -19.78
N THR A 56 28.64 -26.85 -20.01
CA THR A 56 28.28 -26.03 -21.19
C THR A 56 29.11 -26.34 -22.42
N GLY A 57 30.30 -26.97 -22.26
CA GLY A 57 31.27 -27.17 -23.32
C GLY A 57 30.84 -28.17 -24.40
N GLU A 58 31.78 -28.48 -25.29
CA GLU A 58 31.54 -29.34 -26.44
C GLU A 58 31.27 -30.79 -26.02
N TRP A 59 30.01 -31.25 -26.25
CA TRP A 59 29.63 -32.65 -26.13
C TRP A 59 29.75 -33.33 -27.49
N GLU A 60 30.21 -34.57 -27.52
CA GLU A 60 30.13 -35.41 -28.71
C GLU A 60 28.67 -35.84 -28.90
N TYR A 61 28.04 -35.44 -30.01
CA TYR A 61 26.64 -35.65 -30.28
C TYR A 61 26.41 -36.50 -31.51
N TYR A 62 25.57 -37.53 -31.38
CA TYR A 62 25.16 -38.45 -32.42
C TYR A 62 23.71 -38.16 -32.81
N PRO A 63 23.47 -37.44 -33.92
CA PRO A 63 22.11 -37.07 -34.35
C PRO A 63 21.35 -38.28 -34.86
N ASN A 64 20.05 -38.31 -34.62
CA ASN A 64 19.10 -39.35 -35.05
C ASN A 64 19.40 -40.78 -34.56
N LEU A 65 20.23 -40.92 -33.54
CA LEU A 65 20.63 -42.22 -33.01
C LEU A 65 20.34 -42.29 -31.51
N LEU A 66 19.60 -43.32 -31.09
CA LEU A 66 19.43 -43.68 -29.70
C LEU A 66 20.40 -44.84 -29.39
N LEU A 67 21.61 -44.49 -28.96
CA LEU A 67 22.69 -45.45 -28.74
C LEU A 67 22.73 -45.94 -27.29
N THR A 68 23.05 -47.21 -27.13
CA THR A 68 23.50 -47.76 -25.86
C THR A 68 25.04 -47.75 -25.80
N PRO A 69 25.68 -47.83 -24.62
CA PRO A 69 27.13 -47.84 -24.51
C PRO A 69 27.78 -49.01 -25.30
N ARG A 70 27.13 -50.17 -25.33
CA ARG A 70 27.63 -51.33 -26.06
C ARG A 70 27.61 -51.12 -27.58
N GLU A 71 26.53 -50.59 -28.11
CA GLU A 71 26.42 -50.28 -29.57
C GLU A 71 27.45 -49.24 -29.98
N LEU A 72 27.69 -48.23 -29.13
CA LEU A 72 28.69 -47.23 -29.41
C LEU A 72 30.12 -47.79 -29.37
N GLU A 73 30.46 -48.69 -28.44
CA GLU A 73 31.77 -49.35 -28.40
C GLU A 73 32.01 -50.24 -29.61
N GLU A 74 30.99 -51.00 -30.07
CA GLU A 74 31.08 -51.93 -31.18
C GLU A 74 31.17 -51.23 -32.56
N HIS A 75 30.50 -50.08 -32.75
CA HIS A 75 30.30 -49.46 -34.07
C HIS A 75 30.69 -47.96 -34.11
N LYS A 76 31.51 -47.47 -33.20
CA LYS A 76 31.84 -46.05 -33.07
C LYS A 76 32.32 -45.41 -34.38
N GLU A 77 33.13 -46.12 -35.17
CA GLU A 77 33.67 -45.60 -36.42
C GLU A 77 32.62 -45.49 -37.55
N GLU A 78 31.49 -46.14 -37.40
CA GLU A 78 30.42 -46.14 -38.39
C GLU A 78 29.42 -45.01 -38.19
N TYR A 79 29.35 -44.42 -36.97
CA TYR A 79 28.40 -43.40 -36.60
C TYR A 79 28.96 -42.01 -36.85
N TYR A 80 28.12 -41.16 -37.50
CA TYR A 80 28.42 -39.75 -37.66
C TYR A 80 28.23 -39.07 -36.31
N SER A 81 29.24 -38.30 -35.87
CA SER A 81 29.16 -37.48 -34.66
C SER A 81 29.69 -36.07 -34.97
N ARG A 82 29.24 -35.10 -34.17
CA ARG A 82 29.76 -33.74 -34.15
C ARG A 82 29.87 -33.23 -32.71
N TYR A 83 30.68 -32.20 -32.49
CA TYR A 83 30.79 -31.54 -31.20
C TYR A 83 29.81 -30.36 -31.16
N ILE A 84 28.98 -30.32 -30.12
CA ILE A 84 28.01 -29.24 -29.89
C ILE A 84 28.09 -28.76 -28.46
N SER A 85 27.90 -27.47 -28.23
CA SER A 85 27.73 -26.88 -26.89
C SER A 85 26.28 -26.92 -26.46
N ILE A 86 26.00 -27.20 -25.20
CA ILE A 86 24.63 -27.15 -24.66
C ILE A 86 24.11 -25.72 -24.76
N GLY A 87 22.90 -25.56 -25.31
CA GLY A 87 22.27 -24.23 -25.55
C GLY A 87 22.70 -23.54 -26.85
N GLU A 88 23.59 -24.15 -27.63
CA GLU A 88 24.01 -23.62 -28.96
C GLU A 88 22.86 -23.71 -29.98
N TYR A 89 22.15 -24.82 -29.94
CA TYR A 89 20.99 -25.09 -30.82
C TYR A 89 19.69 -25.13 -30.01
N GLY A 90 18.56 -24.90 -30.66
CA GLY A 90 17.25 -24.92 -30.04
C GLY A 90 16.69 -26.33 -29.78
N GLY A 91 17.56 -27.29 -29.45
CA GLY A 91 17.22 -28.68 -29.22
C GLY A 91 18.00 -29.64 -30.11
N MET A 92 17.40 -30.78 -30.50
CA MET A 92 17.98 -31.76 -31.41
C MET A 92 18.02 -31.28 -32.87
N ASP A 93 17.30 -30.23 -33.24
CA ASP A 93 17.39 -29.60 -34.54
C ASP A 93 18.69 -28.79 -34.68
N LEU A 94 19.62 -29.31 -35.47
CA LEU A 94 20.92 -28.72 -35.67
C LEU A 94 20.96 -27.72 -36.85
N GLY A 95 19.80 -27.41 -37.46
CA GLY A 95 19.71 -26.47 -38.59
C GLY A 95 20.13 -27.06 -39.94
N ASP A 96 20.33 -28.36 -40.03
CA ASP A 96 20.68 -29.07 -41.29
C ASP A 96 19.47 -29.15 -42.25
N GLU A 97 19.66 -29.66 -43.48
CA GLU A 97 18.60 -29.69 -44.51
C GLU A 97 17.35 -30.48 -44.06
N ASP A 98 17.53 -31.53 -43.23
CA ASP A 98 16.47 -32.34 -42.62
C ASP A 98 16.10 -31.80 -41.20
N LYS A 99 15.62 -30.58 -41.15
CA LYS A 99 15.24 -29.92 -39.87
C LYS A 99 14.10 -30.65 -39.21
N SER A 100 14.39 -31.39 -38.16
CA SER A 100 13.36 -31.97 -37.29
C SER A 100 13.77 -31.87 -35.83
N PRO A 101 12.94 -31.25 -34.98
CA PRO A 101 13.13 -31.31 -33.53
C PRO A 101 12.76 -32.67 -32.95
N PHE A 102 12.12 -33.51 -33.76
CA PHE A 102 11.63 -34.84 -33.35
C PHE A 102 12.63 -35.95 -33.73
N GLY A 103 12.71 -36.95 -32.89
CA GLY A 103 13.57 -38.10 -33.11
C GLY A 103 14.37 -38.45 -31.85
N SER A 104 15.49 -39.05 -32.09
CA SER A 104 16.42 -39.48 -31.02
C SER A 104 17.78 -38.83 -31.20
N GLY A 105 18.54 -38.73 -30.13
CA GLY A 105 19.91 -38.23 -30.16
C GLY A 105 20.72 -38.76 -28.97
N THR A 106 22.02 -38.85 -29.12
CA THR A 106 22.88 -39.33 -28.02
C THR A 106 24.01 -38.35 -27.79
N TYR A 107 24.11 -37.87 -26.56
CA TYR A 107 25.18 -36.98 -26.07
C TYR A 107 26.19 -37.78 -25.29
N ARG A 108 27.49 -37.58 -25.56
CA ARG A 108 28.59 -38.21 -24.89
C ARG A 108 29.60 -37.20 -24.37
N LEU A 109 30.08 -37.39 -23.14
CA LEU A 109 31.10 -36.56 -22.52
C LEU A 109 32.04 -37.42 -21.70
N THR A 110 33.32 -37.23 -21.89
CA THR A 110 34.37 -37.91 -21.13
C THR A 110 34.87 -36.98 -20.03
N LEU A 111 34.74 -37.39 -18.79
CA LEU A 111 35.22 -36.65 -17.62
C LEU A 111 36.56 -37.25 -17.17
N VAL A 112 37.60 -36.46 -17.04
CA VAL A 112 38.87 -36.85 -16.46
C VAL A 112 38.90 -36.38 -15.01
N LEU A 113 38.61 -37.31 -14.09
CA LEU A 113 38.51 -37.07 -12.66
C LEU A 113 39.85 -37.36 -11.95
N PRO A 114 40.05 -36.86 -10.71
CA PRO A 114 41.18 -37.25 -9.87
C PRO A 114 41.23 -38.77 -9.63
N GLU A 115 42.43 -39.30 -9.43
CA GLU A 115 42.66 -40.74 -9.21
C GLU A 115 42.05 -41.28 -7.91
N LYS A 116 41.71 -40.39 -6.99
CA LYS A 116 41.02 -40.75 -5.76
C LYS A 116 39.54 -40.99 -6.02
N GLU A 117 39.06 -42.17 -5.70
CA GLU A 117 37.65 -42.51 -5.81
C GLU A 117 36.79 -41.61 -4.93
N LYS A 118 35.83 -40.94 -5.53
CA LYS A 118 34.90 -40.05 -4.88
C LYS A 118 33.49 -40.27 -5.42
N ARG A 119 32.53 -39.83 -4.62
CA ARG A 119 31.12 -39.79 -5.05
C ARG A 119 30.82 -38.47 -5.73
N TYR A 120 30.29 -38.52 -6.93
CA TYR A 120 29.91 -37.41 -7.76
C TYR A 120 28.42 -37.41 -8.01
N ALA A 121 27.90 -36.25 -8.43
CA ALA A 121 26.50 -36.07 -8.82
C ALA A 121 26.41 -35.28 -10.11
N ILE A 122 25.39 -35.60 -10.92
CA ILE A 122 24.95 -34.82 -12.04
C ILE A 122 23.49 -34.41 -11.83
N GLY A 123 23.18 -33.12 -11.92
CA GLY A 123 21.85 -32.56 -11.93
C GLY A 123 21.38 -32.29 -13.35
N LEU A 124 20.32 -32.95 -13.77
CA LEU A 124 19.65 -32.74 -15.04
C LEU A 124 18.34 -32.01 -14.76
N VAL A 125 18.25 -30.77 -15.25
CA VAL A 125 17.10 -29.84 -15.03
C VAL A 125 16.45 -29.61 -16.37
N GLU A 126 15.12 -29.72 -16.39
CA GLU A 126 14.25 -29.39 -17.55
C GLU A 126 14.71 -29.99 -18.88
N VAL A 127 15.08 -31.28 -18.86
CA VAL A 127 15.25 -32.03 -20.10
C VAL A 127 13.86 -32.37 -20.63
N PHE A 128 13.43 -31.66 -21.69
CA PHE A 128 12.08 -31.80 -22.25
C PHE A 128 11.85 -33.11 -23.05
N SER A 129 12.85 -33.99 -23.03
CA SER A 129 12.85 -35.29 -23.69
C SER A 129 12.93 -36.41 -22.69
N SER A 130 12.42 -37.59 -23.04
CA SER A 130 12.69 -38.81 -22.28
C SER A 130 14.14 -39.24 -22.50
N TYR A 131 14.81 -39.68 -21.46
CA TYR A 131 16.24 -40.00 -21.56
C TYR A 131 16.70 -41.17 -20.67
N ASN A 132 17.78 -41.78 -21.11
CA ASN A 132 18.61 -42.70 -20.32
C ASN A 132 19.98 -42.06 -20.06
N LEU A 133 20.43 -42.10 -18.80
CA LEU A 133 21.78 -41.68 -18.38
C LEU A 133 22.63 -42.91 -18.08
N TYR A 134 23.72 -43.02 -18.79
CA TYR A 134 24.74 -44.07 -18.57
C TYR A 134 26.02 -43.44 -18.06
N VAL A 135 26.71 -44.15 -17.16
CA VAL A 135 28.05 -43.81 -16.68
C VAL A 135 28.91 -45.06 -16.71
N ASN A 136 30.03 -45.01 -17.41
CA ASN A 136 30.93 -46.16 -17.63
C ASN A 136 30.16 -47.42 -18.07
N GLY A 137 29.27 -47.28 -19.05
CA GLY A 137 28.47 -48.36 -19.61
C GLY A 137 27.26 -48.79 -18.78
N ASN A 138 27.11 -48.32 -17.53
CA ASN A 138 26.01 -48.71 -16.65
C ASN A 138 24.88 -47.67 -16.70
N LEU A 139 23.65 -48.13 -16.79
CA LEU A 139 22.45 -47.27 -16.67
C LEU A 139 22.30 -46.79 -15.22
N ILE A 140 22.56 -45.52 -15.00
CA ILE A 140 22.45 -44.88 -13.67
C ILE A 140 21.07 -44.27 -13.44
N GLY A 141 20.43 -43.82 -14.51
CA GLY A 141 19.11 -43.20 -14.38
C GLY A 141 18.33 -43.17 -15.68
N GLN A 142 17.01 -43.10 -15.51
CA GLN A 142 16.06 -42.99 -16.61
C GLN A 142 14.93 -42.05 -16.21
N VAL A 143 14.47 -41.22 -17.15
CA VAL A 143 13.27 -40.39 -17.03
C VAL A 143 12.42 -40.59 -18.28
N GLY A 144 11.18 -41.01 -18.10
CA GLY A 144 10.34 -41.48 -19.18
C GLY A 144 10.84 -42.80 -19.77
N ASN A 145 10.51 -43.08 -21.02
CA ASN A 145 11.07 -44.15 -21.81
C ASN A 145 11.50 -43.61 -23.18
N PRO A 146 12.77 -43.52 -23.50
CA PRO A 146 13.24 -42.97 -24.76
C PRO A 146 13.17 -43.98 -25.94
N ASP A 147 12.86 -45.27 -25.68
CA ASP A 147 12.72 -46.28 -26.73
C ASP A 147 11.63 -45.88 -27.72
N PRO A 148 11.91 -45.72 -29.02
CA PRO A 148 10.87 -45.30 -30.00
C PRO A 148 9.66 -46.22 -30.09
N GLU A 149 9.85 -47.51 -29.85
CA GLU A 149 8.73 -48.51 -29.90
C GLU A 149 7.82 -48.41 -28.66
N ASN A 150 8.38 -48.01 -27.52
CA ASN A 150 7.68 -47.92 -26.23
C ASN A 150 7.79 -46.54 -25.62
N TYR A 151 7.87 -45.51 -26.45
CA TYR A 151 8.07 -44.13 -26.03
C TYR A 151 7.05 -43.68 -24.98
N LYS A 152 7.58 -43.15 -23.88
CA LYS A 152 6.79 -42.56 -22.81
C LYS A 152 7.38 -41.22 -22.42
N GLU A 153 6.67 -40.17 -22.85
CA GLU A 153 7.02 -38.78 -22.52
C GLU A 153 6.99 -38.54 -21.01
N GLN A 154 8.07 -38.01 -20.48
CA GLN A 154 8.15 -37.62 -19.08
C GLN A 154 9.27 -36.61 -18.86
N ILE A 155 8.98 -35.54 -18.12
CA ILE A 155 9.94 -34.57 -17.64
C ILE A 155 9.99 -34.63 -16.12
N GLN A 156 11.18 -34.63 -15.58
CA GLN A 156 11.43 -34.52 -14.15
C GLN A 156 12.85 -34.03 -13.89
N ASN A 157 13.00 -33.02 -13.03
CA ASN A 157 14.30 -32.55 -12.60
C ASN A 157 14.90 -33.54 -11.61
N ARG A 158 16.04 -34.19 -11.97
CA ARG A 158 16.66 -35.21 -11.14
C ARG A 158 18.14 -34.97 -10.93
N VAL A 159 18.63 -35.46 -9.79
CA VAL A 159 20.06 -35.56 -9.48
C VAL A 159 20.39 -37.03 -9.37
N PHE A 160 21.37 -37.46 -10.16
CA PHE A 160 21.89 -38.82 -10.14
C PHE A 160 23.27 -38.82 -9.52
N THR A 161 23.58 -39.85 -8.74
CA THR A 161 24.88 -39.96 -8.05
C THR A 161 25.59 -41.24 -8.47
N PHE A 162 26.89 -41.15 -8.63
CA PHE A 162 27.76 -42.30 -8.97
C PHE A 162 29.11 -42.14 -8.30
N GLU A 163 29.87 -43.24 -8.25
CA GLU A 163 31.27 -43.27 -7.80
C GLU A 163 32.18 -43.25 -9.01
N GLY A 164 33.25 -42.46 -8.96
CA GLY A 164 34.16 -42.31 -10.11
C GLY A 164 35.57 -41.91 -9.70
N LYS A 165 36.52 -42.29 -10.55
CA LYS A 165 37.94 -41.91 -10.51
C LYS A 165 38.56 -42.04 -11.90
N GLY A 166 39.61 -41.26 -12.18
CA GLY A 166 40.30 -41.32 -13.47
C GLY A 166 39.33 -40.93 -14.62
N THR A 167 39.34 -41.69 -15.68
CA THR A 167 38.48 -41.43 -16.84
C THR A 167 37.08 -42.02 -16.65
N VAL A 168 36.05 -41.19 -16.71
CA VAL A 168 34.65 -41.58 -16.61
C VAL A 168 33.89 -41.13 -17.86
N GLU A 169 33.28 -42.09 -18.52
CA GLU A 169 32.43 -41.82 -19.67
C GLU A 169 30.96 -41.60 -19.24
N MET A 170 30.39 -40.51 -19.66
CA MET A 170 28.99 -40.16 -19.44
C MET A 170 28.27 -40.11 -20.78
N MET A 171 27.13 -40.79 -20.88
CA MET A 171 26.32 -40.82 -22.09
C MET A 171 24.85 -40.58 -21.74
N ILE A 172 24.17 -39.69 -22.49
CA ILE A 172 22.76 -39.36 -22.32
C ILE A 172 22.07 -39.58 -23.65
N SER A 173 21.24 -40.61 -23.73
CA SER A 173 20.47 -40.95 -24.94
C SER A 173 19.05 -40.41 -24.77
N VAL A 174 18.57 -39.56 -25.67
CA VAL A 174 17.29 -38.82 -25.56
C VAL A 174 16.40 -39.13 -26.73
N THR A 175 15.07 -39.06 -26.52
CA THR A 175 14.06 -39.15 -27.58
C THR A 175 12.94 -38.16 -27.28
N ASP A 176 12.49 -37.45 -28.32
CA ASP A 176 11.34 -36.54 -28.26
C ASP A 176 10.50 -36.58 -29.55
N TRP A 177 9.17 -36.51 -29.37
CA TRP A 177 8.20 -36.49 -30.48
C TRP A 177 7.17 -35.36 -30.36
N HIS A 178 7.26 -34.52 -29.33
CA HIS A 178 6.19 -33.59 -28.98
C HIS A 178 6.63 -32.14 -28.77
N SER A 179 7.95 -31.87 -28.65
CA SER A 179 8.48 -30.55 -28.37
C SER A 179 9.50 -30.07 -29.41
N VAL A 180 9.46 -28.79 -29.75
CA VAL A 180 10.56 -28.14 -30.50
C VAL A 180 11.77 -27.88 -29.65
N SER A 181 11.58 -27.86 -28.31
CA SER A 181 12.64 -27.72 -27.32
C SER A 181 13.17 -29.09 -26.87
N SER A 182 13.46 -29.96 -27.84
CA SER A 182 13.91 -31.34 -27.62
C SER A 182 15.36 -31.42 -27.19
N GLY A 183 15.77 -32.59 -26.63
CA GLY A 183 17.14 -32.83 -26.20
C GLY A 183 17.51 -32.13 -24.88
N ILE A 184 18.81 -31.90 -24.69
CA ILE A 184 19.36 -31.22 -23.51
C ILE A 184 19.54 -29.75 -23.85
N GLN A 185 18.62 -28.91 -23.41
CA GLN A 185 18.67 -27.47 -23.62
C GLN A 185 19.30 -26.70 -22.48
N PHE A 186 19.07 -27.17 -21.25
CA PHE A 186 19.60 -26.55 -20.04
C PHE A 186 20.88 -27.25 -19.57
N VAL A 187 21.79 -26.45 -19.08
CA VAL A 187 23.14 -26.89 -18.71
C VAL A 187 23.11 -27.85 -17.53
N PRO A 188 23.59 -29.08 -17.69
CA PRO A 188 23.74 -30.00 -16.59
C PRO A 188 24.76 -29.50 -15.56
N VAL A 189 24.45 -29.73 -14.27
CA VAL A 189 25.31 -29.32 -13.15
C VAL A 189 26.03 -30.53 -12.61
N PHE A 190 27.37 -30.49 -12.54
CA PHE A 190 28.20 -31.56 -12.07
C PHE A 190 29.06 -31.14 -10.88
N GLY A 191 29.25 -32.04 -9.91
CA GLY A 191 30.08 -31.79 -8.74
C GLY A 191 29.86 -32.79 -7.62
N SER A 192 30.19 -32.43 -6.38
CA SER A 192 29.87 -33.29 -5.24
C SER A 192 28.36 -33.35 -5.01
N PRO A 193 27.81 -34.45 -4.46
CA PRO A 193 26.37 -34.58 -4.20
C PRO A 193 25.83 -33.47 -3.31
N LEU A 194 26.62 -32.96 -2.36
CA LEU A 194 26.21 -31.87 -1.49
C LEU A 194 26.03 -30.56 -2.27
N GLN A 195 27.02 -30.22 -3.11
CA GLN A 195 27.01 -28.97 -3.89
C GLN A 195 25.87 -28.95 -4.90
N VAL A 196 25.69 -30.03 -5.68
CA VAL A 196 24.62 -30.11 -6.70
C VAL A 196 23.24 -30.05 -6.05
N ASN A 197 23.03 -30.76 -4.93
CA ASN A 197 21.77 -30.73 -4.20
C ASN A 197 21.53 -29.36 -3.52
N LEU A 198 22.60 -28.68 -3.05
CA LEU A 198 22.50 -27.36 -2.45
C LEU A 198 22.04 -26.33 -3.50
N ILE A 199 22.67 -26.30 -4.67
CA ILE A 199 22.28 -25.39 -5.77
C ILE A 199 20.81 -25.62 -6.15
N ARG A 200 20.46 -26.91 -6.40
CA ARG A 200 19.07 -27.27 -6.72
C ARG A 200 18.08 -26.86 -5.61
N GLY A 201 18.47 -27.13 -4.35
CA GLY A 201 17.63 -26.80 -3.19
C GLY A 201 17.41 -25.29 -3.06
N LEU A 202 18.46 -24.48 -3.25
CA LEU A 202 18.36 -23.02 -3.19
C LEU A 202 17.48 -22.47 -4.32
N SER A 203 17.61 -22.97 -5.54
CA SER A 203 16.73 -22.57 -6.66
C SER A 203 15.27 -22.90 -6.34
N ILE A 204 14.94 -24.15 -5.97
CA ILE A 204 13.57 -24.55 -5.63
C ILE A 204 13.00 -23.72 -4.47
N VAL A 205 13.80 -23.42 -3.43
CA VAL A 205 13.36 -22.59 -2.31
C VAL A 205 13.11 -21.16 -2.78
N GLY A 206 13.94 -20.61 -3.66
CA GLY A 206 13.74 -19.28 -4.25
C GLY A 206 12.41 -19.20 -4.99
N ASP A 207 12.13 -20.15 -5.89
CA ASP A 207 10.89 -20.24 -6.66
C ASP A 207 9.68 -20.43 -5.73
N ALA A 208 9.78 -21.31 -4.73
CA ALA A 208 8.71 -21.55 -3.77
C ALA A 208 8.39 -20.31 -2.93
N VAL A 209 9.39 -19.55 -2.49
CA VAL A 209 9.21 -18.29 -1.76
C VAL A 209 8.54 -17.25 -2.67
N TYR A 210 8.99 -17.11 -3.90
CA TYR A 210 8.39 -16.21 -4.89
C TYR A 210 6.90 -16.54 -5.13
N LEU A 211 6.57 -17.82 -5.36
CA LEU A 211 5.20 -18.29 -5.54
C LEU A 211 4.35 -18.06 -4.29
N ALA A 212 4.88 -18.36 -3.10
CA ALA A 212 4.17 -18.15 -1.84
C ALA A 212 3.86 -16.66 -1.60
N LEU A 213 4.83 -15.77 -1.82
CA LEU A 213 4.60 -14.33 -1.70
C LEU A 213 3.54 -13.84 -2.70
N THR A 214 3.61 -14.28 -3.95
CA THR A 214 2.60 -13.95 -4.97
C THR A 214 1.21 -14.48 -4.58
N PHE A 215 1.14 -15.69 -4.01
CA PHE A 215 -0.11 -16.26 -3.52
C PHE A 215 -0.71 -15.48 -2.34
N PHE A 216 0.12 -15.02 -1.39
CA PHE A 216 -0.37 -14.14 -0.31
C PHE A 216 -0.90 -12.80 -0.85
N VAL A 217 -0.22 -12.23 -1.84
CA VAL A 217 -0.71 -11.01 -2.52
C VAL A 217 -2.03 -11.28 -3.23
N PHE A 218 -2.17 -12.43 -3.89
CA PHE A 218 -3.44 -12.87 -4.48
C PHE A 218 -4.58 -12.94 -3.45
N LEU A 219 -4.36 -13.62 -2.32
CA LEU A 219 -5.37 -13.72 -1.25
C LEU A 219 -5.76 -12.34 -0.72
N PHE A 220 -4.79 -11.47 -0.53
CA PHE A 220 -5.03 -10.08 -0.13
C PHE A 220 -5.86 -9.33 -1.18
N ALA A 221 -5.53 -9.44 -2.47
CA ALA A 221 -6.28 -8.80 -3.56
C ALA A 221 -7.73 -9.30 -3.62
N VAL A 222 -7.96 -10.61 -3.48
CA VAL A 222 -9.30 -11.22 -3.41
C VAL A 222 -10.07 -10.71 -2.20
N TYR A 223 -9.47 -10.71 -1.01
CA TYR A 223 -10.10 -10.19 0.20
C TYR A 223 -10.55 -8.73 0.00
N MET A 224 -9.66 -7.90 -0.53
CA MET A 224 -9.95 -6.49 -0.78
C MET A 224 -11.01 -6.30 -1.87
N PHE A 225 -11.01 -7.13 -2.93
CA PHE A 225 -12.05 -7.13 -3.96
C PHE A 225 -13.43 -7.45 -3.36
N VAL A 226 -13.53 -8.47 -2.53
CA VAL A 226 -14.80 -8.86 -1.87
C VAL A 226 -15.35 -7.71 -1.01
N ARG A 227 -14.46 -6.99 -0.33
CA ARG A 227 -14.81 -5.85 0.55
C ARG A 227 -15.18 -4.59 -0.21
N THR A 228 -14.45 -4.26 -1.26
CA THR A 228 -14.57 -2.96 -1.95
C THR A 228 -15.34 -3.02 -3.28
N LYS A 229 -15.44 -4.21 -3.88
CA LYS A 229 -16.02 -4.46 -5.22
C LYS A 229 -15.35 -3.68 -6.35
N LYS A 230 -14.11 -3.20 -6.14
CA LYS A 230 -13.35 -2.48 -7.17
C LYS A 230 -12.82 -3.46 -8.22
N THR A 231 -13.12 -3.20 -9.48
CA THR A 231 -12.74 -4.09 -10.62
C THR A 231 -11.23 -4.18 -10.82
N GLU A 232 -10.47 -3.13 -10.47
CA GLU A 232 -9.01 -3.11 -10.52
C GLU A 232 -8.38 -4.23 -9.69
N LEU A 233 -8.95 -4.51 -8.52
CA LEU A 233 -8.49 -5.57 -7.63
C LEU A 233 -8.78 -6.96 -8.18
N CYS A 234 -9.87 -7.14 -8.95
CA CYS A 234 -10.17 -8.38 -9.63
C CYS A 234 -9.10 -8.68 -10.72
N PHE A 235 -8.79 -7.70 -11.57
CA PHE A 235 -7.73 -7.85 -12.58
C PHE A 235 -6.35 -8.06 -11.95
N PHE A 236 -6.09 -7.41 -10.82
CA PHE A 236 -4.84 -7.63 -10.08
C PHE A 236 -4.76 -9.05 -9.47
N ALA A 237 -5.85 -9.56 -8.91
CA ALA A 237 -5.90 -10.95 -8.45
C ALA A 237 -5.69 -11.94 -9.61
N LEU A 238 -6.31 -11.68 -10.77
CA LEU A 238 -6.12 -12.49 -11.96
C LEU A 238 -4.68 -12.44 -12.47
N LEU A 239 -4.03 -11.25 -12.43
CA LEU A 239 -2.61 -11.10 -12.73
C LEU A 239 -1.74 -12.00 -11.84
N CYS A 240 -2.01 -12.02 -10.53
CA CYS A 240 -1.27 -12.89 -9.60
C CYS A 240 -1.46 -14.39 -9.95
N VAL A 241 -2.68 -14.81 -10.31
CA VAL A 241 -2.94 -16.19 -10.78
C VAL A 241 -2.13 -16.50 -12.04
N CYS A 242 -2.11 -15.59 -13.00
CA CYS A 242 -1.35 -15.79 -14.24
C CYS A 242 0.16 -15.89 -13.98
N VAL A 243 0.69 -15.07 -13.07
CA VAL A 243 2.11 -15.13 -12.67
C VAL A 243 2.43 -16.45 -11.98
N ILE A 244 1.57 -16.91 -11.07
CA ILE A 244 1.73 -18.23 -10.43
C ILE A 244 1.70 -19.34 -11.49
N GLY A 245 0.73 -19.31 -12.41
CA GLY A 245 0.60 -20.32 -13.45
C GLY A 245 1.81 -20.35 -14.41
N TYR A 246 2.42 -19.17 -14.69
CA TYR A 246 3.62 -19.05 -15.51
C TYR A 246 4.87 -19.62 -14.82
N SER A 247 5.06 -19.34 -13.53
CA SER A 247 6.30 -19.68 -12.78
C SER A 247 6.19 -20.93 -11.92
N PHE A 248 5.05 -21.64 -11.91
CA PHE A 248 4.86 -22.82 -11.06
C PHE A 248 5.60 -24.07 -11.57
N TYR A 249 5.92 -24.10 -12.83
CA TYR A 249 6.38 -25.27 -13.56
C TYR A 249 7.69 -25.86 -13.06
N PRO A 250 8.78 -25.08 -12.82
CA PRO A 250 10.05 -25.59 -12.30
C PRO A 250 9.91 -26.28 -10.94
N VAL A 251 9.05 -25.74 -10.07
CA VAL A 251 8.76 -26.35 -8.76
C VAL A 251 8.01 -27.67 -8.93
N LEU A 252 7.04 -27.74 -9.85
CA LEU A 252 6.28 -28.95 -10.13
C LEU A 252 7.21 -30.08 -10.61
N HIS A 253 8.10 -29.79 -11.56
CA HIS A 253 9.05 -30.77 -12.13
C HIS A 253 10.04 -31.30 -11.11
N ALA A 254 10.33 -30.56 -10.05
CA ALA A 254 11.22 -31.00 -9.00
C ALA A 254 10.67 -32.19 -8.20
N PHE A 255 9.32 -32.30 -8.11
CA PHE A 255 8.67 -33.29 -7.26
C PHE A 255 7.85 -34.31 -8.05
N VAL A 256 7.19 -33.89 -9.14
CA VAL A 256 6.25 -34.74 -9.88
C VAL A 256 6.68 -34.87 -11.33
N PRO A 257 6.73 -36.11 -11.87
CA PRO A 257 6.95 -36.31 -13.28
C PRO A 257 5.72 -35.85 -14.07
N VAL A 258 5.90 -35.03 -15.08
CA VAL A 258 4.83 -34.50 -15.93
C VAL A 258 5.14 -34.71 -17.41
N LYS A 259 4.12 -34.58 -18.26
CA LYS A 259 4.30 -34.57 -19.70
C LYS A 259 4.65 -33.16 -20.18
N VAL A 260 5.40 -33.04 -21.28
CA VAL A 260 5.66 -31.73 -21.92
C VAL A 260 4.35 -31.05 -22.27
N GLN A 261 3.45 -31.76 -22.92
CA GLN A 261 2.11 -31.27 -23.22
C GLN A 261 1.07 -31.93 -22.29
N PRO A 262 0.12 -31.19 -21.71
CA PRO A 262 -0.21 -29.77 -21.96
C PRO A 262 0.59 -28.75 -21.11
N SER A 263 1.52 -29.19 -20.29
CA SER A 263 2.13 -28.35 -19.24
C SER A 263 2.88 -27.16 -19.82
N TYR A 264 3.70 -27.35 -20.84
CA TYR A 264 4.44 -26.27 -21.51
C TYR A 264 3.52 -25.31 -22.26
N GLY A 265 2.47 -25.81 -22.90
CA GLY A 265 1.44 -24.98 -23.53
C GLY A 265 0.69 -24.09 -22.53
N LEU A 266 0.50 -24.56 -21.28
CA LEU A 266 -0.07 -23.76 -20.21
C LEU A 266 0.84 -22.57 -19.82
N GLU A 267 2.14 -22.74 -19.82
CA GLU A 267 3.09 -21.64 -19.59
C GLU A 267 2.91 -20.54 -20.64
N THR A 268 2.84 -20.93 -21.93
CA THR A 268 2.55 -20.01 -23.02
C THR A 268 1.21 -19.30 -22.84
N LEU A 269 0.14 -20.02 -22.47
CA LEU A 269 -1.17 -19.45 -22.19
C LEU A 269 -1.09 -18.41 -21.05
N PHE A 270 -0.48 -18.77 -19.93
CA PHE A 270 -0.37 -17.85 -18.79
C PHE A 270 0.46 -16.60 -19.12
N TYR A 271 1.47 -16.69 -19.98
CA TYR A 271 2.20 -15.53 -20.46
C TYR A 271 1.28 -14.53 -21.18
N TYR A 272 0.43 -14.99 -22.12
CA TYR A 272 -0.51 -14.13 -22.83
C TYR A 272 -1.55 -13.52 -21.90
N LEU A 273 -2.09 -14.32 -20.97
CA LEU A 273 -3.07 -13.86 -19.98
C LEU A 273 -2.45 -12.86 -19.01
N MET A 274 -1.21 -13.07 -18.59
CA MET A 274 -0.46 -12.14 -17.74
C MET A 274 -0.32 -10.78 -18.43
N PHE A 275 0.09 -10.76 -19.70
CA PHE A 275 0.22 -9.51 -20.45
C PHE A 275 -1.15 -8.81 -20.62
N ALA A 276 -2.21 -9.56 -20.94
CA ALA A 276 -3.57 -9.03 -20.99
C ALA A 276 -4.00 -8.40 -19.65
N CYS A 277 -3.71 -9.06 -18.52
CA CYS A 277 -4.00 -8.55 -17.19
C CYS A 277 -3.20 -7.28 -16.87
N VAL A 278 -1.92 -7.21 -17.24
CA VAL A 278 -1.09 -5.99 -17.04
C VAL A 278 -1.71 -4.81 -17.79
N VAL A 279 -2.12 -4.99 -19.04
CA VAL A 279 -2.80 -3.96 -19.84
C VAL A 279 -4.11 -3.52 -19.18
N ALA A 280 -4.93 -4.46 -18.72
CA ALA A 280 -6.21 -4.17 -18.06
C ALA A 280 -6.03 -3.45 -16.72
N VAL A 281 -5.09 -3.90 -15.88
CA VAL A 281 -4.75 -3.26 -14.59
C VAL A 281 -4.25 -1.83 -14.82
N GLN A 282 -3.33 -1.64 -15.77
CA GLN A 282 -2.81 -0.31 -16.11
C GLN A 282 -3.94 0.63 -16.55
N GLN A 283 -4.83 0.18 -17.43
CA GLN A 283 -5.96 0.97 -17.90
C GLN A 283 -6.88 1.39 -16.75
N LYS A 284 -7.26 0.45 -15.89
CA LYS A 284 -8.19 0.73 -14.77
C LYS A 284 -7.56 1.67 -13.72
N ILE A 285 -6.31 1.46 -13.33
CA ILE A 285 -5.62 2.35 -12.38
C ILE A 285 -5.46 3.77 -12.94
N LEU A 286 -5.14 3.91 -14.22
CA LEU A 286 -4.98 5.22 -14.87
C LEU A 286 -6.31 5.89 -15.24
N CYS A 287 -7.44 5.20 -15.05
CA CYS A 287 -8.76 5.66 -15.48
C CYS A 287 -8.77 6.08 -16.96
N ASP A 288 -8.10 5.31 -17.83
CA ASP A 288 -8.04 5.57 -19.26
C ASP A 288 -9.37 5.14 -19.91
N GLU A 289 -10.14 6.09 -20.41
CA GLU A 289 -11.42 5.85 -21.09
C GLU A 289 -11.25 5.34 -22.53
N GLY A 290 -10.02 5.18 -22.99
CA GLY A 290 -9.71 4.66 -24.33
C GLY A 290 -10.15 3.20 -24.48
N ARG A 291 -10.88 2.88 -25.55
CA ARG A 291 -11.30 1.50 -25.87
C ARG A 291 -10.16 0.61 -26.34
N PHE A 292 -9.07 1.20 -26.84
CA PHE A 292 -7.95 0.43 -27.41
C PHE A 292 -7.30 -0.54 -26.43
N PRO A 293 -6.95 -0.15 -25.18
CA PRO A 293 -6.38 -1.11 -24.21
C PRO A 293 -7.34 -2.24 -23.83
N GLU A 294 -8.65 -1.97 -23.71
CA GLU A 294 -9.65 -3.01 -23.46
C GLU A 294 -9.71 -4.04 -24.58
N ILE A 295 -9.81 -3.55 -25.82
CA ILE A 295 -9.84 -4.41 -27.00
C ILE A 295 -8.54 -5.22 -27.09
N LEU A 296 -7.39 -4.58 -26.84
CA LEU A 296 -6.09 -5.24 -26.85
C LEU A 296 -6.03 -6.34 -25.79
N ALA A 297 -6.47 -6.10 -24.56
CA ALA A 297 -6.48 -7.11 -23.50
C ALA A 297 -7.35 -8.32 -23.87
N VAL A 298 -8.53 -8.09 -24.47
CA VAL A 298 -9.40 -9.17 -24.94
C VAL A 298 -8.77 -9.95 -26.09
N ILE A 299 -8.16 -9.25 -27.05
CA ILE A 299 -7.45 -9.90 -28.18
C ILE A 299 -6.30 -10.76 -27.66
N LEU A 300 -5.52 -10.25 -26.70
CA LEU A 300 -4.40 -10.99 -26.11
C LEU A 300 -4.87 -12.25 -25.38
N ALA A 301 -5.94 -12.15 -24.59
CA ALA A 301 -6.50 -13.30 -23.89
C ALA A 301 -7.03 -14.36 -24.90
N ALA A 302 -7.75 -13.92 -25.93
CA ALA A 302 -8.24 -14.81 -26.99
C ALA A 302 -7.09 -15.44 -27.78
N ALA A 303 -6.06 -14.66 -28.12
CA ALA A 303 -4.86 -15.15 -28.80
C ALA A 303 -4.13 -16.21 -27.96
N GLY A 304 -4.00 -15.99 -26.65
CA GLY A 304 -3.41 -16.97 -25.74
C GLY A 304 -4.14 -18.33 -25.77
N VAL A 305 -5.47 -18.31 -25.72
CA VAL A 305 -6.29 -19.53 -25.79
C VAL A 305 -6.14 -20.20 -27.15
N LEU A 306 -6.15 -19.44 -28.23
CA LEU A 306 -6.00 -19.98 -29.59
C LEU A 306 -4.62 -20.59 -29.81
N ILE A 307 -3.56 -19.93 -29.33
CA ILE A 307 -2.17 -20.42 -29.42
C ILE A 307 -2.02 -21.69 -28.61
N PHE A 308 -2.53 -21.74 -27.39
CA PHE A 308 -2.52 -22.94 -26.56
C PHE A 308 -3.22 -24.11 -27.26
N ALA A 309 -4.40 -23.89 -27.84
CA ALA A 309 -5.12 -24.93 -28.58
C ALA A 309 -4.34 -25.38 -29.83
N ALA A 310 -3.73 -24.44 -30.56
CA ALA A 310 -2.92 -24.73 -31.74
C ALA A 310 -1.64 -25.51 -31.36
N GLU A 311 -1.01 -25.19 -30.25
CA GLU A 311 0.17 -25.89 -29.75
C GLU A 311 -0.16 -27.34 -29.39
N LEU A 312 -1.26 -27.57 -28.66
CA LEU A 312 -1.73 -28.93 -28.36
C LEU A 312 -2.05 -29.73 -29.63
N PHE A 313 -2.69 -29.07 -30.60
CA PHE A 313 -3.05 -29.73 -31.88
C PHE A 313 -1.76 -30.07 -32.67
N CYS A 314 -0.85 -29.13 -32.85
CA CYS A 314 0.40 -29.33 -33.60
C CYS A 314 1.31 -30.36 -32.95
N SER A 315 1.40 -30.40 -31.61
CA SER A 315 2.12 -31.42 -30.85
C SER A 315 1.47 -32.80 -31.04
N GLY A 316 0.13 -32.89 -30.98
CA GLY A 316 -0.62 -34.14 -31.18
C GLY A 316 -0.46 -34.77 -32.57
N ILE A 317 -0.32 -33.93 -33.61
CA ILE A 317 -0.07 -34.41 -34.99
C ILE A 317 1.44 -34.40 -35.38
N GLN A 318 2.34 -34.13 -34.41
CA GLN A 318 3.79 -34.05 -34.59
C GLN A 318 4.20 -33.10 -35.73
N SER A 319 3.57 -31.93 -35.83
CA SER A 319 3.87 -30.91 -36.84
C SER A 319 4.97 -29.96 -36.38
N ALA A 320 6.21 -30.25 -36.73
CA ALA A 320 7.35 -29.39 -36.42
C ALA A 320 7.18 -27.97 -36.96
N GLY A 321 6.74 -27.82 -38.22
CA GLY A 321 6.52 -26.51 -38.83
C GLY A 321 5.45 -25.67 -38.12
N GLY A 322 4.36 -26.31 -37.65
CA GLY A 322 3.33 -25.67 -36.83
C GLY A 322 3.88 -25.18 -35.49
N LEU A 323 4.63 -26.00 -34.80
CA LEU A 323 5.24 -25.64 -33.50
C LEU A 323 6.30 -24.52 -33.65
N TYR A 324 7.14 -24.54 -34.67
CA TYR A 324 8.08 -23.45 -34.97
C TYR A 324 7.37 -22.14 -35.27
N LEU A 325 6.26 -22.19 -36.04
CA LEU A 325 5.46 -20.98 -36.28
C LEU A 325 4.90 -20.40 -34.99
N ILE A 326 4.36 -21.24 -34.11
CA ILE A 326 3.82 -20.83 -32.80
C ILE A 326 4.92 -20.24 -31.93
N SER A 327 6.07 -20.89 -31.85
CA SER A 327 7.25 -20.38 -31.10
C SER A 327 7.69 -19.03 -31.65
N GLY A 328 7.78 -18.86 -32.97
CA GLY A 328 8.13 -17.59 -33.61
C GLY A 328 7.12 -16.47 -33.32
N ILE A 329 5.81 -16.77 -33.37
CA ILE A 329 4.74 -15.82 -33.00
C ILE A 329 4.91 -15.40 -31.51
N THR A 330 5.17 -16.34 -30.62
CA THR A 330 5.35 -16.07 -29.20
C THR A 330 6.60 -15.19 -28.96
N GLU A 331 7.69 -15.44 -29.68
CA GLU A 331 8.89 -14.60 -29.63
C GLU A 331 8.61 -13.14 -30.08
N ILE A 332 7.89 -12.97 -31.19
CA ILE A 332 7.48 -11.64 -31.66
C ILE A 332 6.58 -10.96 -30.62
N MET A 333 5.71 -11.74 -29.99
CA MET A 333 4.78 -11.24 -28.98
C MET A 333 5.49 -10.76 -27.71
N LYS A 334 6.56 -11.43 -27.30
CA LYS A 334 7.41 -10.99 -26.18
C LYS A 334 8.06 -9.63 -26.48
N TRP A 335 8.61 -9.42 -27.68
CA TRP A 335 9.11 -8.11 -28.12
C TRP A 335 8.04 -7.04 -28.17
N PHE A 336 6.87 -7.38 -28.71
CA PHE A 336 5.72 -6.47 -28.74
C PHE A 336 5.29 -6.05 -27.35
N SER A 337 5.24 -7.00 -26.40
CA SER A 337 4.87 -6.74 -24.99
C SER A 337 5.84 -5.73 -24.35
N ALA A 338 7.15 -5.95 -24.48
CA ALA A 338 8.15 -5.02 -23.96
C ALA A 338 8.01 -3.62 -24.56
N ALA A 339 7.92 -3.54 -25.90
CA ALA A 339 7.78 -2.27 -26.62
C ALA A 339 6.48 -1.53 -26.25
N TYR A 340 5.35 -2.24 -26.20
CA TYR A 340 4.05 -1.67 -25.84
C TYR A 340 4.06 -1.09 -24.43
N LEU A 341 4.57 -1.84 -23.43
CA LEU A 341 4.63 -1.39 -22.05
C LEU A 341 5.54 -0.17 -21.89
N MET A 342 6.68 -0.14 -22.57
CA MET A 342 7.56 1.03 -22.59
C MET A 342 6.89 2.24 -23.23
N PHE A 343 6.23 2.05 -24.38
CA PHE A 343 5.48 3.12 -25.06
C PHE A 343 4.37 3.68 -24.17
N ARG A 344 3.59 2.79 -23.53
CA ARG A 344 2.52 3.20 -22.60
C ARG A 344 3.08 3.93 -21.39
N SER A 345 4.17 3.47 -20.81
CA SER A 345 4.80 4.14 -19.67
C SER A 345 5.15 5.60 -19.99
N VAL A 346 5.67 5.86 -21.21
CA VAL A 346 5.97 7.21 -21.67
C VAL A 346 4.71 8.03 -21.95
N LYS A 347 3.67 7.43 -22.53
CA LYS A 347 2.41 8.11 -22.87
C LYS A 347 1.61 8.46 -21.59
N ASP A 348 1.51 7.56 -20.63
CA ASP A 348 0.69 7.69 -19.43
C ASP A 348 1.24 8.75 -18.45
N ILE A 349 2.51 9.15 -18.60
CA ILE A 349 3.09 10.33 -17.92
C ILE A 349 2.22 11.59 -18.10
N GLN A 350 1.46 11.67 -19.17
CA GLN A 350 0.68 12.86 -19.51
C GLN A 350 -0.71 12.88 -18.85
N GLN A 351 -1.27 11.73 -18.49
CA GLN A 351 -2.66 11.62 -18.05
C GLN A 351 -2.81 11.63 -16.53
N LYS A 352 -2.14 10.75 -15.83
CA LYS A 352 -2.20 10.69 -14.35
C LYS A 352 -0.86 10.21 -13.80
N TYR A 353 -0.21 11.08 -13.04
CA TYR A 353 1.09 10.77 -12.47
C TYR A 353 0.96 9.75 -11.33
N ASN A 354 1.37 8.52 -11.59
CA ASN A 354 1.56 7.48 -10.58
C ASN A 354 2.96 6.89 -10.72
N SER A 355 3.91 7.46 -9.98
CA SER A 355 5.33 7.08 -10.06
C SER A 355 5.59 5.63 -9.70
N VAL A 356 4.85 5.06 -8.75
CA VAL A 356 5.03 3.68 -8.31
C VAL A 356 4.64 2.70 -9.42
N LEU A 357 3.48 2.92 -10.05
CA LEU A 357 3.03 2.09 -11.17
C LEU A 357 3.99 2.16 -12.35
N LEU A 358 4.50 3.36 -12.67
CA LEU A 358 5.50 3.55 -13.74
C LEU A 358 6.78 2.77 -13.49
N VAL A 359 7.27 2.75 -12.23
CA VAL A 359 8.43 1.95 -11.84
C VAL A 359 8.18 0.47 -12.09
N GLY A 360 7.04 -0.07 -11.62
CA GLY A 360 6.70 -1.48 -11.80
C GLY A 360 6.59 -1.90 -13.26
N ILE A 361 5.87 -1.14 -14.08
CA ILE A 361 5.69 -1.45 -15.50
C ILE A 361 7.01 -1.32 -16.27
N THR A 362 7.82 -0.30 -15.96
CA THR A 362 9.12 -0.10 -16.64
C THR A 362 10.09 -1.22 -16.27
N ALA A 363 10.14 -1.64 -15.01
CA ALA A 363 10.99 -2.75 -14.57
C ALA A 363 10.58 -4.07 -15.23
N TYR A 364 9.27 -4.34 -15.32
CA TYR A 364 8.76 -5.52 -16.01
C TYR A 364 9.05 -5.49 -17.52
N ALA A 365 8.84 -4.36 -18.17
CA ALA A 365 9.21 -4.21 -19.59
C ALA A 365 10.72 -4.38 -19.82
N SER A 366 11.55 -3.90 -18.90
CA SER A 366 13.01 -4.09 -18.94
C SER A 366 13.38 -5.56 -18.80
N SER A 367 12.68 -6.33 -17.95
CA SER A 367 12.96 -7.77 -17.79
C SER A 367 12.62 -8.56 -19.05
N LEU A 368 11.51 -8.23 -19.73
CA LEU A 368 11.17 -8.83 -21.03
C LEU A 368 12.23 -8.50 -22.10
N ALA A 369 12.75 -7.27 -22.10
CA ALA A 369 13.81 -6.87 -23.01
C ALA A 369 15.13 -7.59 -22.67
N ALA A 370 15.49 -7.70 -21.40
CA ALA A 370 16.69 -8.39 -20.93
C ALA A 370 16.70 -9.88 -21.35
N ASP A 371 15.57 -10.54 -21.19
CA ASP A 371 15.36 -11.94 -21.59
C ASP A 371 15.58 -12.15 -23.11
N ARG A 372 15.30 -11.13 -23.91
CA ARG A 372 15.54 -11.19 -25.37
C ARG A 372 16.97 -10.80 -25.79
N ILE A 373 17.60 -9.89 -25.03
CA ILE A 373 18.96 -9.42 -25.31
C ILE A 373 19.98 -10.48 -24.88
N TRP A 374 19.83 -11.04 -23.70
CA TRP A 374 20.74 -12.05 -23.13
C TRP A 374 20.15 -13.46 -23.20
N LYS A 375 20.01 -13.97 -24.43
CA LYS A 375 19.43 -15.30 -24.69
C LYS A 375 20.16 -16.47 -23.99
N ALA A 376 21.49 -16.33 -23.80
CA ALA A 376 22.31 -17.29 -23.07
C ALA A 376 22.32 -17.01 -21.56
N TYR A 377 21.19 -16.69 -20.96
CA TYR A 377 21.02 -16.57 -19.53
C TYR A 377 20.29 -17.80 -18.98
N GLU A 378 20.93 -18.50 -18.08
CA GLU A 378 20.36 -19.60 -17.30
C GLU A 378 20.80 -19.44 -15.86
N PRO A 379 19.88 -19.12 -14.91
CA PRO A 379 20.25 -18.83 -13.54
C PRO A 379 20.89 -20.03 -12.83
N ILE A 380 21.86 -19.74 -11.96
CA ILE A 380 22.48 -20.74 -11.09
C ILE A 380 21.60 -21.02 -9.87
N VAL A 381 21.18 -19.95 -9.19
CA VAL A 381 20.38 -19.99 -7.96
C VAL A 381 19.22 -19.03 -8.01
N GLY A 382 19.40 -17.88 -8.67
CA GLY A 382 18.36 -16.88 -8.82
C GLY A 382 17.25 -17.33 -9.77
N GLY A 383 16.27 -16.44 -9.98
CA GLY A 383 15.19 -16.67 -10.91
C GLY A 383 15.48 -16.09 -12.31
N TRP A 384 14.57 -16.35 -13.23
CA TRP A 384 14.59 -15.75 -14.56
C TRP A 384 14.32 -14.25 -14.51
N PHE A 385 14.80 -13.47 -15.49
CA PHE A 385 14.58 -12.02 -15.54
C PHE A 385 13.10 -11.65 -15.45
N THR A 386 12.22 -12.42 -16.09
CA THR A 386 10.77 -12.24 -16.08
C THR A 386 10.16 -12.43 -14.70
N GLU A 387 10.72 -13.29 -13.85
CA GLU A 387 10.27 -13.49 -12.47
C GLU A 387 10.61 -12.28 -11.59
N PHE A 388 11.83 -11.76 -11.69
CA PHE A 388 12.20 -10.50 -11.00
C PHE A 388 11.35 -9.32 -11.46
N GLY A 389 11.16 -9.19 -12.79
CA GLY A 389 10.32 -8.12 -13.34
C GLY A 389 8.87 -8.20 -12.88
N SER A 390 8.28 -9.39 -12.88
CA SER A 390 6.89 -9.61 -12.43
C SER A 390 6.74 -9.44 -10.92
N ALA A 391 7.73 -9.82 -10.11
CA ALA A 391 7.75 -9.55 -8.68
C ALA A 391 7.71 -8.04 -8.38
N VAL A 392 8.55 -7.26 -9.05
CA VAL A 392 8.56 -5.78 -8.94
C VAL A 392 7.22 -5.19 -9.40
N LEU A 393 6.66 -5.70 -10.51
CA LEU A 393 5.37 -5.26 -11.02
C LEU A 393 4.25 -5.52 -10.00
N ILE A 394 4.14 -6.74 -9.49
CA ILE A 394 3.12 -7.13 -8.49
C ILE A 394 3.25 -6.25 -7.24
N PHE A 395 4.46 -6.04 -6.75
CA PHE A 395 4.71 -5.18 -5.59
C PHE A 395 4.26 -3.74 -5.87
N CYS A 396 4.65 -3.16 -7.01
CA CYS A 396 4.30 -1.79 -7.37
C CYS A 396 2.79 -1.60 -7.61
N VAL A 397 2.13 -2.56 -8.27
CA VAL A 397 0.67 -2.53 -8.45
C VAL A 397 -0.04 -2.66 -7.11
N GLY A 398 0.38 -3.62 -6.28
CA GLY A 398 -0.16 -3.82 -4.94
C GLY A 398 -0.02 -2.57 -4.07
N LEU A 399 1.16 -1.95 -4.07
CA LEU A 399 1.42 -0.70 -3.34
C LEU A 399 0.57 0.46 -3.87
N THR A 400 0.41 0.57 -5.19
CA THR A 400 -0.45 1.59 -5.81
C THR A 400 -1.89 1.44 -5.35
N LEU A 401 -2.44 0.23 -5.44
CA LEU A 401 -3.81 -0.06 -5.01
C LEU A 401 -3.99 0.13 -3.50
N TRP A 402 -2.99 -0.23 -2.71
CA TRP A 402 -2.98 0.04 -1.26
C TRP A 402 -3.04 1.53 -0.95
N ILE A 403 -2.20 2.34 -1.60
CA ILE A 403 -2.19 3.81 -1.41
C ILE A 403 -3.54 4.41 -1.80
N GLU A 404 -4.12 4.00 -2.94
CA GLU A 404 -5.44 4.48 -3.37
C GLU A 404 -6.53 4.13 -2.36
N LEU A 405 -6.50 2.90 -1.85
CA LEU A 405 -7.46 2.44 -0.86
C LEU A 405 -7.32 3.17 0.48
N ALA A 406 -6.09 3.34 0.95
CA ALA A 406 -5.80 4.08 2.18
C ALA A 406 -6.26 5.55 2.07
N ASN A 407 -6.06 6.18 0.92
CA ASN A 407 -6.53 7.54 0.66
C ASN A 407 -8.06 7.61 0.60
N ALA A 408 -8.72 6.65 -0.04
CA ALA A 408 -10.19 6.57 -0.07
C ALA A 408 -10.77 6.39 1.33
N TYR A 409 -10.16 5.54 2.16
CA TYR A 409 -10.58 5.34 3.55
C TYR A 409 -10.39 6.58 4.41
N ARG A 410 -9.23 7.26 4.30
CA ARG A 410 -9.00 8.55 4.98
C ARG A 410 -10.02 9.59 4.58
N PHE A 411 -10.31 9.71 3.28
CA PHE A 411 -11.34 10.62 2.77
C PHE A 411 -12.71 10.32 3.36
N GLN A 412 -13.10 9.04 3.45
CA GLN A 412 -14.37 8.61 4.04
C GLN A 412 -14.48 8.99 5.52
N LEU A 413 -13.40 8.80 6.30
CA LEU A 413 -13.34 9.21 7.71
C LEU A 413 -13.50 10.73 7.85
N THR A 414 -12.73 11.52 7.10
CA THR A 414 -12.78 12.98 7.13
C THR A 414 -14.16 13.51 6.71
N TYR A 415 -14.75 12.90 5.68
CA TYR A 415 -16.11 13.26 5.24
C TYR A 415 -17.17 12.91 6.28
N GLY A 416 -17.02 11.77 6.97
CA GLY A 416 -17.91 11.39 8.07
C GLY A 416 -17.86 12.37 9.25
N GLU A 417 -16.67 12.84 9.63
CA GLU A 417 -16.51 13.88 10.66
C GLU A 417 -17.12 15.22 10.24
N TYR A 418 -16.89 15.64 9.00
CA TYR A 418 -17.48 16.86 8.45
C TYR A 418 -19.01 16.79 8.41
N SER A 419 -19.59 15.65 8.02
CA SER A 419 -21.04 15.44 8.01
C SER A 419 -21.64 15.56 9.41
N ARG A 420 -21.00 14.94 10.43
CA ARG A 420 -21.44 15.08 11.83
C ARG A 420 -21.40 16.52 12.33
N GLN A 421 -20.32 17.25 12.03
CA GLN A 421 -20.21 18.66 12.39
C GLN A 421 -21.31 19.52 11.72
N MET A 422 -21.65 19.22 10.47
CA MET A 422 -22.71 19.90 9.74
C MET A 422 -24.09 19.61 10.34
N GLU A 423 -24.36 18.34 10.71
CA GLU A 423 -25.60 17.97 11.42
C GLU A 423 -25.74 18.71 12.76
N GLN A 424 -24.66 18.79 13.54
CA GLN A 424 -24.66 19.53 14.80
C GLN A 424 -24.93 21.02 14.60
N LYS A 425 -24.33 21.65 13.57
CA LYS A 425 -24.62 23.05 13.24
C LYS A 425 -26.06 23.25 12.84
N LEU A 426 -26.63 22.37 12.03
CA LEU A 426 -28.05 22.45 11.64
C LEU A 426 -28.98 22.31 12.84
N LEU A 427 -28.65 21.41 13.79
CA LEU A 427 -29.43 21.25 15.00
C LEU A 427 -29.39 22.51 15.88
N MET A 428 -28.21 23.10 16.09
CA MET A 428 -28.08 24.38 16.81
C MET A 428 -28.82 25.52 16.14
N GLN A 429 -28.78 25.62 14.81
CA GLN A 429 -29.54 26.61 14.07
C GLN A 429 -31.05 26.43 14.28
N LYS A 430 -31.55 25.20 14.21
CA LYS A 430 -32.94 24.86 14.44
C LYS A 430 -33.39 25.32 15.85
N GLN A 431 -32.60 24.97 16.88
CA GLN A 431 -32.88 25.38 18.27
C GLN A 431 -32.94 26.91 18.40
N HIS A 432 -31.99 27.61 17.77
CA HIS A 432 -31.97 29.07 17.78
C HIS A 432 -33.23 29.70 17.09
N TYR A 433 -33.68 29.11 15.97
CA TYR A 433 -34.92 29.54 15.32
C TYR A 433 -36.15 29.28 16.21
N GLU A 434 -36.20 28.17 16.90
CA GLU A 434 -37.29 27.87 17.84
C GLU A 434 -37.34 28.90 19.00
N GLU A 435 -36.18 29.25 19.58
CA GLU A 435 -36.06 30.28 20.62
C GLU A 435 -36.50 31.67 20.11
N LEU A 436 -36.04 32.05 18.89
CA LEU A 436 -36.48 33.31 18.28
C LEU A 436 -37.97 33.35 18.04
N THR A 437 -38.57 32.26 17.60
CA THR A 437 -40.01 32.15 17.39
C THR A 437 -40.79 32.34 18.71
N GLN A 438 -40.31 31.66 19.79
CA GLN A 438 -40.93 31.84 21.12
C GLN A 438 -40.86 33.29 21.60
N LYS A 439 -39.69 33.94 21.45
CA LYS A 439 -39.56 35.38 21.81
C LYS A 439 -40.47 36.30 20.98
N MET A 440 -40.62 35.98 19.68
CA MET A 440 -41.55 36.72 18.84
C MET A 440 -43.00 36.56 19.27
N ASP A 441 -43.40 35.37 19.72
CA ASP A 441 -44.74 35.11 20.25
C ASP A 441 -44.97 35.85 21.57
N GLU A 442 -43.99 35.89 22.48
CA GLU A 442 -44.03 36.66 23.72
C GLU A 442 -44.21 38.18 23.43
N ILE A 443 -43.38 38.71 22.51
CA ILE A 443 -43.49 40.11 22.09
C ILE A 443 -44.88 40.40 21.45
N SER A 444 -45.39 39.44 20.67
CA SER A 444 -46.72 39.58 20.06
C SER A 444 -47.84 39.64 21.11
N LYS A 445 -47.79 38.78 22.13
CA LYS A 445 -48.70 38.80 23.29
C LYS A 445 -48.60 40.15 24.03
N MET A 446 -47.38 40.56 24.40
CA MET A 446 -47.14 41.82 25.10
C MET A 446 -47.70 43.03 24.30
N ARG A 447 -47.51 43.06 22.99
CA ARG A 447 -48.04 44.08 22.10
C ARG A 447 -49.57 44.03 22.02
N HIS A 448 -50.16 42.84 22.07
CA HIS A 448 -51.61 42.67 22.12
C HIS A 448 -52.19 43.24 23.44
N ASP A 449 -51.57 42.89 24.56
CA ASP A 449 -52.02 43.34 25.90
C ASP A 449 -51.86 44.86 26.06
N MET A 450 -50.75 45.42 25.58
CA MET A 450 -50.51 46.84 25.58
C MET A 450 -51.58 47.58 24.75
N ARG A 451 -51.98 47.03 23.59
CA ARG A 451 -53.13 47.62 22.81
C ARG A 451 -54.43 47.58 23.58
N HIS A 452 -54.68 46.56 24.34
CA HIS A 452 -55.85 46.38 25.19
C HIS A 452 -55.88 47.47 26.30
N HIS A 453 -54.74 47.64 26.98
CA HIS A 453 -54.55 48.66 28.01
C HIS A 453 -54.73 50.06 27.43
N LEU A 454 -54.14 50.36 26.28
CA LEU A 454 -54.32 51.66 25.62
C LEU A 454 -55.78 51.91 25.23
N ARG A 455 -56.53 50.92 24.73
CA ARG A 455 -57.95 51.04 24.43
C ARG A 455 -58.79 51.39 25.68
N THR A 456 -58.47 50.74 26.80
CA THR A 456 -59.13 50.99 28.08
C THR A 456 -58.85 52.39 28.60
N VAL A 457 -57.61 52.86 28.51
CA VAL A 457 -57.23 54.25 28.82
C VAL A 457 -57.98 55.27 27.93
N MET A 458 -58.05 55.03 26.61
CA MET A 458 -58.79 55.90 25.67
C MET A 458 -60.29 55.90 25.95
N ALA A 459 -60.88 54.78 26.30
CA ALA A 459 -62.32 54.68 26.64
C ALA A 459 -62.66 55.47 27.88
N TYR A 460 -61.84 55.37 28.94
CA TYR A 460 -62.06 56.20 30.13
C TYR A 460 -61.89 57.70 29.86
N ALA A 461 -60.87 58.07 29.07
CA ALA A 461 -60.64 59.45 28.68
C ALA A 461 -61.79 60.02 27.83
N GLN A 462 -62.35 59.26 26.87
CA GLN A 462 -63.49 59.68 26.03
C GLN A 462 -64.80 59.80 26.82
N GLN A 463 -64.94 59.07 27.93
CA GLN A 463 -66.13 59.15 28.80
C GLN A 463 -66.00 60.21 29.90
N GLU A 464 -64.92 61.03 29.90
CA GLU A 464 -64.58 62.03 30.91
C GLU A 464 -64.47 61.46 32.33
N LYS A 465 -64.25 60.15 32.50
CA LYS A 465 -64.11 59.44 33.77
C LYS A 465 -62.68 59.52 34.29
N TYR A 466 -62.27 60.69 34.69
CA TYR A 466 -60.85 60.92 35.08
C TYR A 466 -60.44 60.22 36.40
N GLU A 467 -61.35 60.05 37.35
CA GLU A 467 -61.02 59.32 38.60
C GLU A 467 -60.77 57.84 38.38
N GLU A 468 -61.60 57.18 37.54
CA GLU A 468 -61.42 55.78 37.18
C GLU A 468 -60.18 55.59 36.30
N LEU A 469 -59.90 56.55 35.41
CA LEU A 469 -58.66 56.52 34.62
C LEU A 469 -57.43 56.62 35.49
N MET A 470 -57.38 57.51 36.49
CA MET A 470 -56.27 57.66 37.39
C MET A 470 -56.06 56.38 38.28
N LYS A 471 -57.17 55.83 38.73
CA LYS A 471 -57.12 54.57 39.50
C LYS A 471 -56.55 53.41 38.65
N TYR A 472 -57.01 53.23 37.41
CA TYR A 472 -56.54 52.23 36.49
C TYR A 472 -55.04 52.39 36.18
N LEU A 473 -54.55 53.59 35.92
CA LEU A 473 -53.16 53.93 35.68
C LEU A 473 -52.27 53.64 36.91
N GLN A 474 -52.78 53.95 38.13
CA GLN A 474 -52.09 53.66 39.36
C GLN A 474 -51.99 52.15 39.63
N GLU A 475 -53.08 51.38 39.40
CA GLU A 475 -53.08 49.94 39.50
C GLU A 475 -52.11 49.32 38.50
N TYR A 476 -52.10 49.74 37.22
CA TYR A 476 -51.22 49.29 36.19
C TYR A 476 -49.76 49.64 36.48
N ALA A 477 -49.44 50.81 36.93
CA ALA A 477 -48.11 51.23 37.36
C ALA A 477 -47.61 50.42 38.59
N SER A 478 -48.51 50.07 39.52
CA SER A 478 -48.12 49.24 40.70
C SER A 478 -47.79 47.82 40.35
N VAL A 479 -48.37 47.28 39.27
CA VAL A 479 -48.01 45.93 38.74
C VAL A 479 -46.65 45.97 38.01
N MET A 480 -46.33 47.08 37.33
CA MET A 480 -45.05 47.26 36.62
C MET A 480 -43.88 47.61 37.55
N THR A 481 -44.10 48.08 38.77
CA THR A 481 -43.07 48.52 39.71
C THR A 481 -42.68 47.46 40.74
N LYS A 482 -43.12 46.19 40.60
CA LYS A 482 -42.59 45.07 41.36
C LYS A 482 -41.28 44.54 40.77
N GLU A 483 -40.39 45.41 40.32
CA GLU A 483 -39.00 45.05 40.08
C GLU A 483 -38.21 45.24 41.40
N GLU A 484 -37.58 44.17 41.84
CA GLU A 484 -36.56 44.20 42.89
C GLU A 484 -35.54 45.29 42.56
N LYS A 485 -35.10 46.03 43.59
CA LYS A 485 -33.99 47.00 43.46
C LYS A 485 -32.78 46.24 42.91
N THR A 486 -32.57 46.38 41.60
CA THR A 486 -31.45 45.75 40.92
C THR A 486 -30.19 46.48 41.36
N VAL A 487 -29.32 45.76 42.09
CA VAL A 487 -28.04 46.30 42.53
C VAL A 487 -27.14 46.35 41.29
N CYS A 488 -26.78 47.54 40.84
CA CYS A 488 -25.87 47.75 39.71
C CYS A 488 -24.42 47.63 40.23
N TYR A 489 -23.69 46.56 39.81
CA TYR A 489 -22.32 46.30 40.24
C TYR A 489 -21.28 47.10 39.46
N CYS A 490 -21.52 47.30 38.14
CA CYS A 490 -20.62 48.11 37.29
C CYS A 490 -21.38 48.77 36.11
N ARG A 491 -20.72 49.72 35.41
CA ARG A 491 -21.35 50.46 34.29
C ARG A 491 -21.34 49.68 32.95
N ASN A 492 -20.56 48.59 32.83
CA ASN A 492 -20.62 47.73 31.66
C ASN A 492 -21.75 46.73 31.81
N MET A 493 -22.78 46.84 30.96
CA MET A 493 -24.03 46.07 31.08
C MET A 493 -23.84 44.58 30.93
N ALA A 494 -22.91 44.13 30.07
CA ALA A 494 -22.65 42.69 29.83
C ALA A 494 -21.98 42.03 31.04
N VAL A 495 -20.98 42.70 31.62
CA VAL A 495 -20.30 42.24 32.84
C VAL A 495 -21.24 42.36 34.05
N ASP A 496 -22.03 43.42 34.16
CA ASP A 496 -23.00 43.59 35.24
C ASP A 496 -24.01 42.44 35.28
N ALA A 497 -24.50 41.98 34.14
CA ALA A 497 -25.41 40.84 34.04
C ALA A 497 -24.75 39.53 34.50
N VAL A 498 -23.49 39.30 34.13
CA VAL A 498 -22.72 38.12 34.58
C VAL A 498 -22.54 38.10 36.10
N ILE A 499 -22.15 39.28 36.67
CA ILE A 499 -21.95 39.41 38.11
C ILE A 499 -23.26 39.27 38.85
N HIS A 500 -24.34 39.86 38.33
CA HIS A 500 -25.66 39.75 38.95
C HIS A 500 -26.12 38.30 39.08
N PHE A 501 -25.90 37.49 38.05
CA PHE A 501 -26.19 36.04 38.07
C PHE A 501 -25.45 35.31 39.19
N TYR A 502 -24.13 35.43 39.24
CA TYR A 502 -23.33 34.71 40.26
C TYR A 502 -23.50 35.29 41.68
N ALA A 503 -23.70 36.61 41.81
CA ALA A 503 -24.03 37.21 43.09
C ALA A 503 -25.38 36.69 43.67
N GLY A 504 -26.36 36.48 42.79
CA GLY A 504 -27.64 35.84 43.14
C GLY A 504 -27.43 34.41 43.65
N GLU A 505 -26.60 33.65 42.98
CA GLU A 505 -26.27 32.27 43.34
C GLU A 505 -25.54 32.19 44.70
N LEU A 506 -24.55 33.04 44.93
CA LEU A 506 -23.83 33.16 46.20
C LEU A 506 -24.76 33.57 47.33
N LYS A 507 -25.66 34.52 47.12
CA LYS A 507 -26.66 34.99 48.07
C LYS A 507 -27.63 33.86 48.47
N GLN A 508 -28.11 33.09 47.50
CA GLN A 508 -28.99 31.92 47.79
C GLN A 508 -28.26 30.87 48.65
N ARG A 509 -26.97 30.73 48.48
CA ARG A 509 -26.15 29.76 49.27
C ARG A 509 -25.68 30.33 50.60
N GLY A 510 -25.92 31.62 50.88
CA GLY A 510 -25.49 32.33 52.09
C GLY A 510 -23.97 32.54 52.17
N ILE A 511 -23.30 32.69 51.04
CA ILE A 511 -21.86 32.91 50.93
C ILE A 511 -21.60 34.42 50.82
N LEU A 512 -20.56 34.92 51.55
CA LEU A 512 -20.18 36.33 51.52
C LEU A 512 -19.62 36.70 50.14
N PHE A 513 -20.23 37.72 49.54
CA PHE A 513 -19.78 38.30 48.27
C PHE A 513 -19.33 39.75 48.45
N GLU A 514 -18.03 40.00 48.33
CA GLU A 514 -17.45 41.34 48.39
C GLU A 514 -17.11 41.85 46.97
N HIS A 515 -17.45 43.10 46.67
CA HIS A 515 -17.17 43.68 45.38
C HIS A 515 -16.73 45.16 45.46
N ASP A 516 -15.72 45.53 44.67
CA ASP A 516 -15.31 46.91 44.41
C ASP A 516 -14.95 47.04 42.94
N MET A 517 -15.96 47.51 42.14
CA MET A 517 -15.87 47.42 40.70
C MET A 517 -16.00 48.80 40.04
N MET A 518 -14.88 49.22 39.40
CA MET A 518 -14.81 50.43 38.59
C MET A 518 -14.58 50.06 37.12
N LEU A 519 -15.62 49.48 36.48
CA LEU A 519 -15.59 49.14 35.05
C LEU A 519 -16.52 50.11 34.29
N PRO A 520 -15.99 50.95 33.36
CA PRO A 520 -16.79 51.89 32.57
C PRO A 520 -17.64 51.16 31.51
N LYS A 521 -18.67 51.87 30.98
CA LYS A 521 -19.58 51.33 29.96
C LYS A 521 -18.83 50.90 28.69
N ASN A 522 -17.90 51.73 28.23
CA ASN A 522 -17.16 51.48 27.01
C ASN A 522 -15.67 51.30 27.34
N ILE A 523 -15.09 50.23 26.86
CA ILE A 523 -13.67 49.89 27.02
C ILE A 523 -13.15 49.21 25.75
N SER A 524 -11.85 49.27 25.48
CA SER A 524 -11.26 48.70 24.25
C SER A 524 -11.26 47.17 24.15
N ILE A 525 -11.75 46.49 25.17
CA ILE A 525 -11.88 45.01 25.20
C ILE A 525 -13.33 44.67 24.86
N SER A 526 -13.55 43.64 24.07
CA SER A 526 -14.92 43.24 23.68
C SER A 526 -15.73 42.75 24.88
N ASP A 527 -17.03 43.04 24.89
CA ASP A 527 -17.93 42.54 25.93
C ASP A 527 -17.93 41.01 26.01
N THR A 528 -17.79 40.33 24.88
CA THR A 528 -17.68 38.86 24.81
C THR A 528 -16.45 38.34 25.54
N ASP A 529 -15.31 39.01 25.39
CA ASP A 529 -14.04 38.60 26.04
C ASP A 529 -14.09 38.89 27.56
N LEU A 530 -14.67 40.03 27.94
CA LEU A 530 -14.92 40.35 29.35
C LEU A 530 -15.88 39.33 29.99
N CYS A 531 -16.98 38.99 29.35
CA CYS A 531 -17.93 37.98 29.83
C CYS A 531 -17.26 36.60 29.98
N LYS A 532 -16.37 36.21 29.05
CA LYS A 532 -15.59 34.98 29.17
C LYS A 532 -14.65 35.00 30.38
N ILE A 533 -13.96 36.12 30.63
CA ILE A 533 -13.06 36.27 31.77
C ILE A 533 -13.85 36.16 33.09
N TYR A 534 -14.83 37.05 33.28
CA TYR A 534 -15.59 37.09 34.52
C TYR A 534 -16.42 35.81 34.73
N GLY A 535 -17.05 35.29 33.69
CA GLY A 535 -17.85 34.08 33.76
C GLY A 535 -17.04 32.86 34.21
N ASN A 536 -15.94 32.55 33.50
CA ASN A 536 -15.09 31.40 33.87
C ASN A 536 -14.48 31.51 35.28
N LEU A 537 -14.07 32.72 35.67
CA LEU A 537 -13.46 32.91 36.99
C LEU A 537 -14.49 32.85 38.12
N LEU A 538 -15.68 33.43 37.94
CA LEU A 538 -16.76 33.39 38.92
C LEU A 538 -17.38 32.03 39.04
N GLU A 539 -17.56 31.29 37.90
CA GLU A 539 -18.00 29.90 37.95
C GLU A 539 -17.05 29.04 38.79
N ASN A 540 -15.73 29.16 38.52
CA ASN A 540 -14.71 28.45 39.33
C ASN A 540 -14.73 28.86 40.80
N ALA A 541 -14.93 30.16 41.10
CA ALA A 541 -14.99 30.65 42.47
C ALA A 541 -16.24 30.13 43.22
N VAL A 542 -17.41 30.17 42.58
CA VAL A 542 -18.67 29.66 43.15
C VAL A 542 -18.59 28.17 43.41
N ASP A 543 -18.04 27.40 42.48
CA ASP A 543 -17.85 25.96 42.64
C ASP A 543 -16.91 25.63 43.82
N ALA A 544 -15.77 26.33 43.92
CA ALA A 544 -14.79 26.11 44.96
C ALA A 544 -15.32 26.44 46.38
N VAL A 545 -16.18 27.44 46.49
CA VAL A 545 -16.79 27.78 47.79
C VAL A 545 -18.04 26.95 48.13
N ALA A 546 -18.72 26.40 47.10
CA ALA A 546 -19.91 25.57 47.29
C ALA A 546 -19.62 24.26 48.04
N GLU A 547 -18.38 23.75 47.92
CA GLU A 547 -17.93 22.51 48.59
C GLU A 547 -17.46 22.71 50.04
N GLN A 548 -17.49 23.96 50.55
CA GLN A 548 -16.98 24.30 51.88
C GLN A 548 -18.07 24.26 52.96
N SER A 549 -17.69 23.86 54.17
CA SER A 549 -18.56 23.98 55.32
C SER A 549 -18.68 25.47 55.76
N ARG A 550 -19.87 25.89 56.20
CA ARG A 550 -20.15 27.27 56.66
C ARG A 550 -19.27 27.72 57.83
N GLU A 551 -18.74 26.80 58.61
CA GLU A 551 -17.85 27.09 59.74
C GLU A 551 -16.51 27.77 59.32
N LYS A 552 -16.11 27.67 58.05
CA LYS A 552 -14.90 28.26 57.51
C LYS A 552 -15.08 29.65 56.90
N ASN A 553 -16.25 30.28 57.02
CA ASN A 553 -16.57 31.58 56.47
C ASN A 553 -16.19 31.72 54.98
N PRO A 554 -16.77 30.92 54.07
CA PRO A 554 -16.45 30.99 52.67
C PRO A 554 -16.83 32.34 52.09
N TYR A 555 -15.95 32.90 51.23
CA TYR A 555 -16.20 34.18 50.56
C TYR A 555 -15.69 34.17 49.11
N VAL A 556 -16.30 35.04 48.30
CA VAL A 556 -15.82 35.42 46.96
C VAL A 556 -15.66 36.93 46.92
N LYS A 557 -14.52 37.39 46.46
CA LYS A 557 -14.23 38.85 46.39
C LYS A 557 -13.80 39.22 44.96
N ILE A 558 -14.34 40.31 44.43
CA ILE A 558 -13.97 40.90 43.17
C ILE A 558 -13.48 42.30 43.38
N LEU A 559 -12.31 42.61 42.83
CA LEU A 559 -11.81 43.96 42.70
C LEU A 559 -11.51 44.25 41.22
N THR A 560 -12.09 45.34 40.69
CA THR A 560 -11.83 45.78 39.31
C THR A 560 -11.52 47.25 39.28
N LYS A 561 -10.33 47.63 38.84
CA LYS A 561 -9.87 49.04 38.78
C LYS A 561 -9.11 49.30 37.49
N ILE A 562 -9.22 50.53 36.99
CA ILE A 562 -8.37 51.03 35.92
C ILE A 562 -7.30 51.98 36.51
N LYS A 563 -6.03 51.64 36.31
CA LYS A 563 -4.90 52.46 36.73
C LYS A 563 -3.83 52.44 35.66
N ASN A 564 -3.31 53.61 35.30
CA ASN A 564 -2.21 53.79 34.32
C ASN A 564 -2.50 53.07 32.97
N LYS A 565 -3.69 53.29 32.40
CA LYS A 565 -4.13 52.67 31.13
C LYS A 565 -4.14 51.12 31.15
N LYS A 566 -4.27 50.54 32.33
CA LYS A 566 -4.40 49.07 32.51
C LYS A 566 -5.65 48.78 33.33
N LEU A 567 -6.43 47.82 32.88
CA LEU A 567 -7.50 47.23 33.65
C LEU A 567 -6.90 46.15 34.53
N LEU A 568 -7.06 46.30 35.83
CA LEU A 568 -6.72 45.32 36.85
C LEU A 568 -8.02 44.59 37.25
N ILE A 569 -8.05 43.27 37.16
CA ILE A 569 -9.10 42.42 37.68
C ILE A 569 -8.45 41.47 38.69
N GLU A 570 -8.93 41.50 39.91
CA GLU A 570 -8.58 40.54 40.95
C GLU A 570 -9.87 39.82 41.37
N ILE A 571 -9.84 38.48 41.28
CA ILE A 571 -10.89 37.63 41.82
C ILE A 571 -10.27 36.65 42.77
N SER A 572 -10.79 36.60 44.01
CA SER A 572 -10.29 35.72 45.05
C SER A 572 -11.43 34.99 45.75
N ASN A 573 -11.19 33.73 46.08
CA ASN A 573 -12.13 32.89 46.79
C ASN A 573 -11.42 31.92 47.74
N THR A 574 -12.08 31.53 48.78
CA THR A 574 -11.62 30.45 49.67
C THR A 574 -11.77 29.09 48.97
N TYR A 575 -10.88 28.13 49.31
CA TYR A 575 -10.98 26.74 48.85
C TYR A 575 -10.49 25.77 49.94
N THR A 576 -10.91 24.47 49.84
CA THR A 576 -10.52 23.42 50.81
C THR A 576 -9.79 22.25 50.17
N ASN A 577 -9.96 22.01 48.88
CA ASN A 577 -9.38 20.87 48.18
C ASN A 577 -7.90 21.11 47.80
N LYS A 578 -7.09 20.03 47.75
CA LYS A 578 -5.70 20.12 47.33
C LYS A 578 -5.66 20.45 45.83
N ILE A 579 -5.19 21.66 45.49
CA ILE A 579 -4.95 22.07 44.11
C ILE A 579 -3.69 21.37 43.59
N GLN A 580 -3.81 20.58 42.53
CA GLN A 580 -2.68 19.97 41.86
C GLN A 580 -2.20 20.86 40.73
N ARG A 581 -0.91 21.22 40.77
CA ARG A 581 -0.25 22.02 39.72
C ARG A 581 0.92 21.23 39.12
N LYS A 582 1.02 21.18 37.79
CA LYS A 582 2.14 20.61 37.07
C LYS A 582 2.50 21.54 35.91
N GLU A 583 3.78 21.96 35.83
CA GLU A 583 4.31 22.81 34.74
C GLU A 583 3.44 24.04 34.42
N ASP A 584 3.12 24.89 35.38
CA ASP A 584 2.27 26.09 35.25
C ASP A 584 0.80 25.87 34.84
N ARG A 585 0.28 24.65 34.87
CA ARG A 585 -1.13 24.36 34.60
C ARG A 585 -1.81 23.72 35.82
N PHE A 586 -3.07 24.08 36.03
CA PHE A 586 -3.91 23.53 37.09
C PHE A 586 -4.71 22.34 36.56
N TYR A 587 -4.76 21.22 37.32
CA TYR A 587 -5.62 20.10 37.01
C TYR A 587 -7.07 20.41 37.38
N SER A 588 -8.00 19.94 36.56
CA SER A 588 -9.44 20.04 36.85
C SER A 588 -9.78 19.13 38.05
N THR A 589 -10.60 19.64 38.97
CA THR A 589 -11.20 18.82 40.04
C THR A 589 -12.47 18.11 39.55
N LYS A 590 -12.96 18.43 38.35
CA LYS A 590 -14.22 17.92 37.79
C LYS A 590 -14.06 16.86 36.69
N HIS A 591 -12.93 16.85 35.98
CA HIS A 591 -12.67 15.96 34.85
C HIS A 591 -11.23 15.49 34.85
N GLU A 592 -10.94 14.30 34.27
CA GLU A 592 -9.56 13.87 33.98
C GLU A 592 -8.92 14.81 32.94
N GLY A 593 -7.94 15.63 33.39
CA GLY A 593 -7.20 16.55 32.52
C GLY A 593 -7.00 17.94 33.09
N PHE A 594 -6.49 18.86 32.26
CA PHE A 594 -6.25 20.24 32.66
C PHE A 594 -7.56 21.05 32.72
N GLY A 595 -7.64 22.01 33.65
CA GLY A 595 -8.79 22.90 33.81
C GLY A 595 -9.02 23.78 32.59
N ILE A 596 -10.15 23.59 31.89
CA ILE A 596 -10.52 24.30 30.66
C ILE A 596 -10.74 25.81 30.93
N GLY A 597 -11.35 26.16 32.07
CA GLY A 597 -11.68 27.54 32.41
C GLY A 597 -10.47 28.43 32.58
N THR A 598 -9.43 28.00 33.28
CA THR A 598 -8.19 28.78 33.49
C THR A 598 -7.39 28.91 32.20
N ALA A 599 -7.39 27.87 31.35
CA ALA A 599 -6.74 27.90 30.04
C ALA A 599 -7.43 28.89 29.11
N SER A 600 -8.77 28.92 29.07
CA SER A 600 -9.57 29.84 28.27
C SER A 600 -9.34 31.30 28.68
N VAL A 601 -9.28 31.58 30.01
CA VAL A 601 -8.96 32.91 30.51
C VAL A 601 -7.56 33.35 30.08
N SER A 602 -6.56 32.45 30.21
CA SER A 602 -5.17 32.74 29.82
C SER A 602 -5.07 33.09 28.31
N GLU A 603 -5.76 32.35 27.48
CA GLU A 603 -5.80 32.58 26.03
C GLU A 603 -6.41 33.96 25.69
N VAL A 604 -7.55 34.28 26.27
CA VAL A 604 -8.23 35.57 26.04
C VAL A 604 -7.35 36.75 26.50
N VAL A 605 -6.73 36.62 27.69
CA VAL A 605 -5.86 37.65 28.25
C VAL A 605 -4.61 37.85 27.39
N GLN A 606 -3.94 36.79 26.95
CA GLN A 606 -2.78 36.86 26.06
C GLN A 606 -3.13 37.49 24.71
N LYS A 607 -4.27 37.12 24.11
CA LYS A 607 -4.75 37.68 22.85
C LYS A 607 -5.01 39.18 22.95
N ALA A 608 -5.44 39.66 24.13
CA ALA A 608 -5.65 41.08 24.42
C ALA A 608 -4.33 41.81 24.82
N GLY A 609 -3.18 41.15 24.74
CA GLY A 609 -1.88 41.74 25.09
C GLY A 609 -1.64 41.94 26.59
N GLY A 610 -2.40 41.24 27.43
CA GLY A 610 -2.32 41.24 28.89
C GLY A 610 -1.56 40.03 29.44
N TYR A 611 -1.55 39.95 30.76
CA TYR A 611 -1.04 38.77 31.47
C TYR A 611 -1.94 38.43 32.68
N VAL A 612 -1.93 37.15 33.06
CA VAL A 612 -2.68 36.61 34.18
C VAL A 612 -1.76 35.85 35.12
N THR A 613 -1.97 36.00 36.42
CA THR A 613 -1.27 35.26 37.45
C THR A 613 -2.27 34.57 38.37
N PHE A 614 -1.95 33.31 38.72
CA PHE A 614 -2.75 32.50 39.64
C PHE A 614 -1.93 32.20 40.88
N CYS A 615 -2.44 32.59 42.07
CA CYS A 615 -1.79 32.40 43.35
C CYS A 615 -2.63 31.55 44.25
N THR A 616 -2.01 30.71 45.08
CA THR A 616 -2.67 29.86 46.08
C THR A 616 -1.89 30.04 47.39
N GLU A 617 -2.44 30.81 48.32
CA GLU A 617 -1.84 31.09 49.63
C GLU A 617 -2.91 31.04 50.72
N ASP A 618 -2.61 30.42 51.85
CA ASP A 618 -3.41 30.38 53.05
C ASP A 618 -4.90 29.95 52.84
N GLY A 619 -5.13 29.03 51.92
CA GLY A 619 -6.52 28.55 51.61
C GLY A 619 -7.33 29.51 50.76
N VAL A 620 -6.70 30.50 50.15
CA VAL A 620 -7.28 31.45 49.20
C VAL A 620 -6.70 31.26 47.80
N PHE A 621 -7.56 31.09 46.84
CA PHE A 621 -7.21 31.11 45.41
C PHE A 621 -7.42 32.52 44.85
N LYS A 622 -6.38 33.12 44.32
CA LYS A 622 -6.39 34.51 43.83
C LYS A 622 -5.93 34.53 42.37
N VAL A 623 -6.72 35.20 41.53
CA VAL A 623 -6.38 35.45 40.12
C VAL A 623 -6.23 36.93 39.90
N ASN A 624 -5.06 37.35 39.40
CA ASN A 624 -4.81 38.73 39.00
C ASN A 624 -4.62 38.81 37.48
N ILE A 625 -5.40 39.68 36.86
CA ILE A 625 -5.36 39.94 35.41
C ILE A 625 -5.01 41.42 35.17
N PHE A 626 -4.10 41.63 34.24
CA PHE A 626 -3.69 42.96 33.80
C PHE A 626 -3.89 43.04 32.29
N LEU A 627 -4.78 43.94 31.84
CA LEU A 627 -5.11 44.12 30.43
C LEU A 627 -4.85 45.57 30.02
N PRO A 628 -4.11 45.82 28.93
CA PRO A 628 -3.95 47.17 28.40
C PRO A 628 -5.31 47.71 27.89
N VAL A 629 -5.68 48.93 28.29
CA VAL A 629 -6.95 49.51 27.86
C VAL A 629 -6.75 50.94 27.38
N LYS A 630 -7.45 51.32 26.31
CA LYS A 630 -7.63 52.70 25.89
C LYS A 630 -8.91 53.19 26.52
N THR A 631 -8.87 54.30 27.22
CA THR A 631 -10.08 54.93 27.78
C THR A 631 -10.78 55.77 26.74
N ALA A 632 -12.11 55.92 26.85
CA ALA A 632 -12.99 56.57 25.89
C ALA A 632 -12.69 58.05 25.54
N ALA A 633 -11.61 58.62 26.04
CA ALA A 633 -11.11 59.96 25.67
C ALA A 633 -10.09 59.91 24.50
N GLU A 634 -9.74 58.71 24.01
CA GLU A 634 -8.74 58.49 22.94
C GLU A 634 -9.27 57.61 21.77
N VAL A 635 -10.60 57.36 21.68
CA VAL A 635 -11.25 56.68 20.56
C VAL A 635 -12.11 57.64 19.77
#